data_dfc17e1ca64555e7302eebbdf47e24c1
#
_entry.id   dfc17e1ca64555e7302eebbdf47e24c1
#
_cell.length_a   1.000
_cell.length_b   1.000
_cell.length_c   1.000
_cell.angle_alpha   90.00
_cell.angle_beta   90.00
_cell.angle_gamma   90.00
#
_symmetry.space_group_name_H-M   'P 1'
#
loop_
_entity.id
_entity.type
_entity.pdbx_description
1 polymer ?
#
loop_
_entity_poly.entity_id
_entity_poly.type
_entity_poly.pdbx_seq_one_letter_code
_entity_poly.pdbx_strand_id
1 'polypeptide(L)'
;MEIQEFSEKGPDVDAIKKEFEDAKADLSFWMDKAEQGRECRFNEWAGKDESGKKNGPEAFPWDGSSDLEPNLVNPLIDGDVALLSQSLSQANLVAAPVESSDIGSAKMVSEFLKWRMNSMTELPREAAIGANYLLQNGLTFFGTYWKRETTRVFKDISLEEIAQMSPELAMAIQDPEMKEGVEEMLFPLFPNLKKRRVRKMINELRNKGVSKVPTEKAVVNRPAIKAYELGREIIIDSNVIDLESARSIHCIHYYSPEALMQKVNEGWDKKWIEEVLENSKGFYAPESYSSDLMSYDTGNFYGTQDYEGMVRVITTYRKELDEDDVPICTITCWADEAEGHGFHSPMEYDEGRYPFVCITRENLNHRLLDSRGYPELLKSYQISVKTEMDARRDRASMSTLPAAEYIVGRKPERIGPGAQIPVRRRGEFGFVEIPRYSPASMEVEMQIRQLANKITGRATSPEDAVEANSIRQHLVNQWLNGFKQILNRVWCLDRTYGGPQIWFRVTNNEQGAQLMLDETAEVYDFNITWNSMNQDEEKVLQKLDTVGKLMSQYDRQGQARYDIYLRKVLEAIDPNLAGQLIAPAEEATDKEIKETSADIAKIFSGQVVNAPQQGVNSQLRLQVLQQYLQGTPEVPATDVQNRMQEDENFAKRLQTYAGQLEQMEVQNRNKLIGQLGTAPGNVPGTSVAA
;
A
#
# COMPACT_ATOMS: atom_id res chain seq x y z
N MET A 1 3.29 -39.71 -1.69
CA MET A 1 2.91 -38.52 -0.94
C MET A 1 1.97 -39.02 0.13
N GLU A 2 2.37 -39.00 1.38
CA GLU A 2 1.46 -39.33 2.47
C GLU A 2 0.54 -38.12 2.68
N ILE A 3 -0.76 -38.42 2.72
CA ILE A 3 -1.80 -37.45 3.08
C ILE A 3 -1.65 -37.24 4.58
N GLN A 4 -1.54 -36.00 5.02
CA GLN A 4 -1.38 -35.65 6.43
C GLN A 4 -2.75 -35.26 6.98
N GLU A 5 -3.18 -35.99 8.01
CA GLU A 5 -4.39 -35.68 8.77
C GLU A 5 -4.04 -34.72 9.92
N PHE A 6 -4.94 -33.78 10.19
CA PHE A 6 -4.80 -32.86 11.31
C PHE A 6 -4.84 -33.63 12.64
N SER A 7 -3.91 -33.30 13.51
CA SER A 7 -3.86 -33.88 14.87
C SER A 7 -3.71 -32.78 15.90
N GLU A 8 -4.56 -32.73 16.91
CA GLU A 8 -4.43 -31.79 18.03
C GLU A 8 -3.08 -31.88 18.75
N LYS A 9 -2.38 -33.03 18.64
CA LYS A 9 -1.02 -33.21 19.21
C LYS A 9 0.06 -32.51 18.40
N GLY A 10 -0.31 -31.95 17.28
CA GLY A 10 0.62 -31.32 16.35
C GLY A 10 1.42 -32.31 15.50
N PRO A 11 2.02 -31.79 14.41
CA PRO A 11 2.85 -32.57 13.50
C PRO A 11 4.20 -32.90 14.13
N ASP A 12 4.90 -33.88 13.54
CA ASP A 12 6.30 -34.16 13.85
C ASP A 12 7.18 -32.96 13.44
N VAL A 13 7.71 -32.27 14.47
CA VAL A 13 8.54 -31.09 14.24
C VAL A 13 9.87 -31.41 13.56
N ASP A 14 10.42 -32.61 13.78
CA ASP A 14 11.65 -33.02 13.11
C ASP A 14 11.44 -33.22 11.62
N ALA A 15 10.26 -33.70 11.21
CA ALA A 15 9.88 -33.75 9.81
C ALA A 15 9.75 -32.34 9.20
N ILE A 16 9.17 -31.38 9.94
CA ILE A 16 9.05 -29.98 9.50
C ILE A 16 10.43 -29.32 9.39
N LYS A 17 11.32 -29.54 10.36
CA LYS A 17 12.70 -29.05 10.30
C LYS A 17 13.44 -29.54 9.05
N LYS A 18 13.26 -30.81 8.74
CA LYS A 18 13.86 -31.38 7.52
C LYS A 18 13.27 -30.76 6.25
N GLU A 19 11.96 -30.57 6.18
CA GLU A 19 11.32 -29.91 5.03
C GLU A 19 11.83 -28.46 4.86
N PHE A 20 11.99 -27.74 5.97
CA PHE A 20 12.55 -26.39 5.96
C PHE A 20 13.99 -26.36 5.42
N GLU A 21 14.86 -27.25 5.88
CA GLU A 21 16.25 -27.31 5.42
C GLU A 21 16.34 -27.76 3.94
N ASP A 22 15.51 -28.71 3.52
CA ASP A 22 15.44 -29.15 2.13
C ASP A 22 14.98 -27.99 1.23
N ALA A 23 13.91 -27.25 1.61
CA ALA A 23 13.42 -26.10 0.88
C ALA A 23 14.46 -24.95 0.83
N LYS A 24 15.18 -24.71 1.92
CA LYS A 24 16.26 -23.71 1.99
C LYS A 24 17.42 -24.09 1.07
N ALA A 25 17.80 -25.36 1.04
CA ALA A 25 18.85 -25.85 0.14
C ALA A 25 18.46 -25.73 -1.34
N ASP A 26 17.21 -26.05 -1.67
CA ASP A 26 16.67 -25.91 -3.02
C ASP A 26 16.62 -24.44 -3.50
N LEU A 27 16.43 -23.50 -2.60
CA LEU A 27 16.43 -22.06 -2.92
C LEU A 27 17.83 -21.47 -3.08
N SER A 28 18.91 -22.18 -2.73
CA SER A 28 20.28 -21.65 -2.76
C SER A 28 20.65 -21.02 -4.10
N PHE A 29 20.33 -21.69 -5.22
CA PHE A 29 20.59 -21.16 -6.55
C PHE A 29 19.85 -19.84 -6.84
N TRP A 30 18.61 -19.73 -6.37
CA TRP A 30 17.84 -18.50 -6.51
C TRP A 30 18.38 -17.38 -5.62
N MET A 31 18.84 -17.71 -4.42
CA MET A 31 19.46 -16.76 -3.49
C MET A 31 20.75 -16.19 -4.05
N ASP A 32 21.63 -17.03 -4.63
CA ASP A 32 22.85 -16.60 -5.31
C ASP A 32 22.55 -15.63 -6.47
N LYS A 33 21.50 -15.92 -7.23
CA LYS A 33 21.03 -15.05 -8.32
C LYS A 33 20.50 -13.71 -7.81
N ALA A 34 19.74 -13.73 -6.72
CA ALA A 34 19.21 -12.52 -6.08
C ALA A 34 20.34 -11.64 -5.52
N GLU A 35 21.41 -12.27 -4.97
CA GLU A 35 22.59 -11.56 -4.48
C GLU A 35 23.37 -10.91 -5.62
N GLN A 36 23.64 -11.64 -6.69
CA GLN A 36 24.25 -11.04 -7.89
C GLN A 36 23.43 -9.87 -8.45
N GLY A 37 22.11 -9.95 -8.37
CA GLY A 37 21.21 -8.87 -8.73
C GLY A 37 21.41 -7.64 -7.84
N ARG A 38 21.60 -7.85 -6.56
CA ARG A 38 21.83 -6.79 -5.59
C ARG A 38 23.19 -6.13 -5.78
N GLU A 39 24.26 -6.92 -5.94
CA GLU A 39 25.59 -6.41 -6.28
C GLU A 39 25.54 -5.55 -7.56
N CYS A 40 24.81 -6.00 -8.58
CA CYS A 40 24.60 -5.23 -9.79
C CYS A 40 23.87 -3.90 -9.52
N ARG A 41 22.82 -3.91 -8.69
CA ARG A 41 22.06 -2.71 -8.35
C ARG A 41 22.91 -1.64 -7.69
N PHE A 42 23.77 -2.03 -6.75
CA PHE A 42 24.57 -1.12 -5.95
C PHE A 42 26.01 -0.96 -6.42
N ASN A 43 26.38 -1.57 -7.55
CA ASN A 43 27.75 -1.66 -8.07
C ASN A 43 28.77 -2.31 -7.10
N GLU A 44 28.27 -3.15 -6.22
CA GLU A 44 29.07 -3.90 -5.26
C GLU A 44 29.56 -5.20 -5.91
N TRP A 45 30.34 -5.09 -7.00
CA TRP A 45 30.86 -6.26 -7.69
C TRP A 45 31.79 -7.04 -6.76
N ALA A 46 31.35 -8.25 -6.42
CA ALA A 46 32.01 -9.29 -5.63
C ALA A 46 33.33 -8.88 -4.94
N GLY A 47 33.25 -8.34 -3.77
CA GLY A 47 34.36 -8.19 -2.83
C GLY A 47 35.65 -7.56 -3.36
N LYS A 48 36.37 -6.90 -2.50
CA LYS A 48 37.77 -6.55 -2.78
C LYS A 48 38.60 -7.82 -2.63
N ASP A 49 39.49 -8.08 -3.57
CA ASP A 49 40.51 -9.13 -3.40
C ASP A 49 41.41 -8.82 -2.16
N GLU A 50 42.25 -9.76 -1.73
CA GLU A 50 43.19 -9.58 -0.62
C GLU A 50 44.10 -8.33 -0.78
N SER A 51 44.23 -7.81 -2.02
CA SER A 51 45.00 -6.61 -2.35
C SER A 51 44.16 -5.29 -2.26
N GLY A 52 42.86 -5.38 -1.98
CA GLY A 52 41.96 -4.24 -1.90
C GLY A 52 41.45 -3.73 -3.26
N LYS A 53 41.70 -4.46 -4.34
CA LYS A 53 41.13 -4.18 -5.66
C LYS A 53 39.71 -4.76 -5.77
N LYS A 54 38.80 -3.98 -6.34
CA LYS A 54 37.45 -4.46 -6.65
C LYS A 54 37.51 -5.48 -7.78
N ASN A 55 36.84 -6.62 -7.63
CA ASN A 55 36.76 -7.68 -8.64
C ASN A 55 35.75 -7.37 -9.76
N GLY A 56 35.62 -6.10 -10.14
CA GLY A 56 34.75 -5.68 -11.22
C GLY A 56 35.38 -5.84 -12.63
N PRO A 57 34.54 -5.85 -13.68
CA PRO A 57 35.04 -5.83 -15.05
C PRO A 57 35.72 -4.48 -15.34
N GLU A 58 37.02 -4.52 -15.54
CA GLU A 58 37.83 -3.36 -15.91
C GLU A 58 38.09 -3.36 -17.40
N ALA A 59 38.03 -2.20 -18.06
CA ALA A 59 38.33 -2.09 -19.48
C ALA A 59 39.81 -2.30 -19.77
N PHE A 60 40.67 -1.78 -18.89
CA PHE A 60 42.13 -1.88 -19.00
C PHE A 60 42.71 -2.17 -17.60
N PRO A 61 42.94 -3.44 -17.27
CA PRO A 61 43.39 -3.86 -15.95
C PRO A 61 44.89 -3.61 -15.72
N TRP A 62 45.28 -2.36 -15.47
CA TRP A 62 46.63 -2.00 -15.00
C TRP A 62 46.55 -1.16 -13.72
N ASP A 63 47.62 -1.03 -13.00
CA ASP A 63 47.69 -0.21 -11.79
C ASP A 63 47.34 1.26 -12.10
N GLY A 64 46.24 1.75 -11.57
CA GLY A 64 45.74 3.10 -11.80
C GLY A 64 44.76 3.23 -12.98
N SER A 65 44.28 2.12 -13.56
CA SER A 65 43.17 2.14 -14.50
C SER A 65 41.91 2.71 -13.85
N SER A 66 41.02 3.27 -14.68
CA SER A 66 39.74 3.83 -14.20
C SER A 66 38.80 2.72 -13.77
N ASP A 67 38.17 2.94 -12.63
CA ASP A 67 37.11 2.09 -12.08
C ASP A 67 35.90 2.97 -11.76
N LEU A 68 35.10 3.25 -12.77
CA LEU A 68 33.88 4.04 -12.63
C LEU A 68 32.71 3.12 -12.27
N GLU A 69 31.82 3.61 -11.46
CA GLU A 69 30.62 2.89 -11.03
C GLU A 69 29.35 3.54 -11.63
N PRO A 70 29.08 3.37 -12.94
CA PRO A 70 27.86 3.92 -13.52
C PRO A 70 26.65 3.19 -12.97
N ASN A 71 25.77 3.89 -12.31
CA ASN A 71 24.55 3.32 -11.78
C ASN A 71 23.41 3.44 -12.82
N LEU A 72 23.15 2.37 -13.57
CA LEU A 72 22.07 2.30 -14.54
C LEU A 72 20.81 1.69 -13.92
N VAL A 73 20.95 0.63 -13.14
CA VAL A 73 19.83 -0.18 -12.64
C VAL A 73 19.07 0.49 -11.52
N ASN A 74 19.79 1.05 -10.52
CA ASN A 74 19.12 1.59 -9.32
C ASN A 74 18.14 2.74 -9.62
N PRO A 75 18.47 3.77 -10.44
CA PRO A 75 17.53 4.83 -10.76
C PRO A 75 16.27 4.33 -11.50
N LEU A 76 16.41 3.23 -12.27
CA LEU A 76 15.29 2.61 -12.95
C LEU A 76 14.35 1.92 -11.94
N ILE A 77 14.91 1.21 -10.96
CA ILE A 77 14.14 0.59 -9.88
C ILE A 77 13.45 1.67 -9.04
N ASP A 78 14.18 2.67 -8.58
CA ASP A 78 13.63 3.73 -7.71
C ASP A 78 12.47 4.48 -8.39
N GLY A 79 12.60 4.77 -9.70
CA GLY A 79 11.55 5.40 -10.48
C GLY A 79 10.29 4.54 -10.60
N ASP A 80 10.44 3.22 -10.76
CA ASP A 80 9.30 2.33 -10.90
C ASP A 80 8.72 1.91 -9.54
N VAL A 81 9.50 1.88 -8.45
CA VAL A 81 8.97 1.81 -7.06
C VAL A 81 8.06 2.99 -6.78
N ALA A 82 8.48 4.21 -7.15
CA ALA A 82 7.64 5.41 -6.99
C ALA A 82 6.35 5.29 -7.81
N LEU A 83 6.43 4.80 -9.06
CA LEU A 83 5.27 4.57 -9.91
C LEU A 83 4.28 3.56 -9.29
N LEU A 84 4.78 2.40 -8.82
CA LEU A 84 3.94 1.36 -8.21
C LEU A 84 3.30 1.84 -6.91
N SER A 85 4.04 2.56 -6.07
CA SER A 85 3.52 3.16 -4.84
C SER A 85 2.43 4.20 -5.13
N GLN A 86 2.66 5.05 -6.13
CA GLN A 86 1.69 6.05 -6.55
C GLN A 86 0.45 5.40 -7.18
N SER A 87 0.62 4.36 -8.00
CA SER A 87 -0.49 3.66 -8.62
C SER A 87 -1.45 3.06 -7.60
N LEU A 88 -0.93 2.56 -6.47
CA LEU A 88 -1.74 2.03 -5.38
C LEU A 88 -2.46 3.15 -4.62
N SER A 89 -1.79 4.25 -4.33
CA SER A 89 -2.38 5.37 -3.58
C SER A 89 -3.49 6.09 -4.36
N GLN A 90 -3.40 6.11 -5.70
CA GLN A 90 -4.37 6.75 -6.60
C GLN A 90 -5.35 5.77 -7.24
N ALA A 91 -5.26 4.48 -6.90
CA ALA A 91 -6.13 3.46 -7.45
C ALA A 91 -7.59 3.70 -7.06
N ASN A 92 -8.48 3.53 -8.03
CA ASN A 92 -9.91 3.49 -7.76
C ASN A 92 -10.32 2.07 -7.42
N LEU A 93 -10.72 1.86 -6.16
CA LEU A 93 -11.20 0.58 -5.65
C LEU A 93 -12.72 0.53 -5.73
N VAL A 94 -13.24 -0.49 -6.37
CA VAL A 94 -14.68 -0.77 -6.48
C VAL A 94 -14.93 -2.22 -6.13
N ALA A 95 -15.79 -2.47 -5.14
CA ALA A 95 -16.34 -3.79 -4.88
C ALA A 95 -17.51 -4.02 -5.85
N ALA A 96 -17.42 -5.05 -6.67
CA ALA A 96 -18.50 -5.47 -7.56
C ALA A 96 -19.29 -6.59 -6.89
N PRO A 97 -20.63 -6.54 -6.91
CA PRO A 97 -21.47 -7.59 -6.36
C PRO A 97 -21.33 -8.86 -7.21
N VAL A 98 -21.25 -10.01 -6.55
CA VAL A 98 -21.25 -11.31 -7.21
C VAL A 98 -22.69 -11.77 -7.41
N GLU A 99 -23.55 -11.53 -6.43
CA GLU A 99 -24.97 -11.85 -6.46
C GLU A 99 -25.86 -10.60 -6.51
N SER A 100 -27.10 -10.77 -6.94
CA SER A 100 -28.07 -9.66 -7.04
C SER A 100 -28.45 -9.07 -5.67
N SER A 101 -28.35 -9.85 -4.59
CA SER A 101 -28.53 -9.45 -3.20
C SER A 101 -27.51 -8.41 -2.75
N ASP A 102 -26.30 -8.44 -3.34
CA ASP A 102 -25.13 -7.71 -2.88
C ASP A 102 -25.03 -6.30 -3.47
N ILE A 103 -25.89 -5.97 -4.44
CA ILE A 103 -25.87 -4.67 -5.13
C ILE A 103 -26.01 -3.50 -4.13
N GLY A 104 -26.85 -3.67 -3.12
CA GLY A 104 -27.08 -2.62 -2.12
C GLY A 104 -25.87 -2.37 -1.21
N SER A 105 -25.16 -3.43 -0.81
CA SER A 105 -24.02 -3.37 0.11
C SER A 105 -22.70 -3.08 -0.59
N ALA A 106 -22.54 -3.40 -1.88
CA ALA A 106 -21.29 -3.28 -2.64
C ALA A 106 -20.67 -1.87 -2.60
N LYS A 107 -21.50 -0.82 -2.68
CA LYS A 107 -21.02 0.56 -2.58
C LYS A 107 -20.44 0.86 -1.19
N MET A 108 -21.12 0.40 -0.14
CA MET A 108 -20.68 0.61 1.24
C MET A 108 -19.41 -0.18 1.55
N VAL A 109 -19.31 -1.40 1.03
CA VAL A 109 -18.09 -2.22 1.11
C VAL A 109 -16.92 -1.55 0.37
N SER A 110 -17.16 -0.93 -0.79
CA SER A 110 -16.13 -0.17 -1.51
C SER A 110 -15.59 1.00 -0.67
N GLU A 111 -16.47 1.78 -0.05
CA GLU A 111 -16.08 2.91 0.81
C GLU A 111 -15.38 2.43 2.10
N PHE A 112 -15.85 1.32 2.68
CA PHE A 112 -15.22 0.69 3.83
C PHE A 112 -13.78 0.26 3.52
N LEU A 113 -13.55 -0.43 2.40
CA LEU A 113 -12.21 -0.89 2.03
C LEU A 113 -11.25 0.26 1.68
N LYS A 114 -11.73 1.33 1.05
CA LYS A 114 -10.94 2.55 0.86
C LYS A 114 -10.51 3.15 2.21
N TRP A 115 -11.44 3.25 3.17
CA TRP A 115 -11.12 3.68 4.51
C TRP A 115 -10.15 2.71 5.20
N ARG A 116 -10.35 1.41 5.04
CA ARG A 116 -9.48 0.37 5.62
C ARG A 116 -8.05 0.48 5.09
N MET A 117 -7.84 0.61 3.80
CA MET A 117 -6.53 0.84 3.20
C MET A 117 -5.85 2.08 3.78
N ASN A 118 -6.57 3.19 3.92
CA ASN A 118 -6.03 4.41 4.51
C ASN A 118 -5.76 4.27 6.02
N SER A 119 -6.48 3.40 6.72
CA SER A 119 -6.28 3.14 8.15
C SER A 119 -5.07 2.25 8.44
N MET A 120 -4.61 1.46 7.46
CA MET A 120 -3.40 0.65 7.56
C MET A 120 -2.16 1.51 7.32
N THR A 121 -1.66 2.12 8.40
CA THR A 121 -0.52 3.07 8.33
C THR A 121 0.77 2.42 7.83
N GLU A 122 0.91 1.11 7.95
CA GLU A 122 2.04 0.33 7.46
C GLU A 122 1.99 0.10 5.94
N LEU A 123 0.80 0.12 5.33
CA LEU A 123 0.60 -0.23 3.93
C LEU A 123 1.52 0.51 2.95
N PRO A 124 1.69 1.85 3.03
CA PRO A 124 2.57 2.55 2.09
C PRO A 124 4.03 2.09 2.17
N ARG A 125 4.51 1.82 3.39
CA ARG A 125 5.88 1.33 3.62
C ARG A 125 6.05 -0.08 3.08
N GLU A 126 5.16 -1.00 3.46
CA GLU A 126 5.22 -2.39 3.03
C GLU A 126 5.02 -2.53 1.51
N ALA A 127 4.16 -1.70 0.92
CA ALA A 127 4.02 -1.64 -0.54
C ALA A 127 5.32 -1.17 -1.22
N ALA A 128 6.01 -0.17 -0.70
CA ALA A 128 7.29 0.28 -1.24
C ALA A 128 8.38 -0.79 -1.11
N ILE A 129 8.44 -1.50 0.03
CA ILE A 129 9.36 -2.63 0.24
C ILE A 129 9.05 -3.75 -0.74
N GLY A 130 7.79 -4.16 -0.87
CA GLY A 130 7.37 -5.19 -1.81
C GLY A 130 7.64 -4.82 -3.26
N ALA A 131 7.43 -3.54 -3.65
CA ALA A 131 7.79 -3.06 -4.98
C ALA A 131 9.30 -3.13 -5.24
N ASN A 132 10.13 -2.84 -4.22
CA ASN A 132 11.58 -3.03 -4.32
C ASN A 132 11.95 -4.50 -4.55
N TYR A 133 11.37 -5.44 -3.79
CA TYR A 133 11.61 -6.88 -3.99
C TYR A 133 11.12 -7.34 -5.36
N LEU A 134 9.95 -6.89 -5.79
CA LEU A 134 9.39 -7.22 -7.11
C LEU A 134 10.33 -6.79 -8.25
N LEU A 135 10.84 -5.58 -8.21
CA LEU A 135 11.69 -5.05 -9.27
C LEU A 135 13.12 -5.56 -9.20
N GLN A 136 13.64 -5.80 -8.01
CA GLN A 136 14.98 -6.32 -7.80
C GLN A 136 15.06 -7.82 -8.11
N ASN A 137 14.16 -8.62 -7.55
CA ASN A 137 14.21 -10.07 -7.57
C ASN A 137 13.24 -10.70 -8.59
N GLY A 138 12.32 -9.90 -9.15
CA GLY A 138 11.28 -10.35 -10.08
C GLY A 138 9.99 -10.79 -9.41
N LEU A 139 9.98 -10.99 -8.09
CA LEU A 139 8.80 -11.42 -7.33
C LEU A 139 8.84 -10.87 -5.90
N THR A 140 7.67 -10.81 -5.28
CA THR A 140 7.51 -10.41 -3.88
C THR A 140 6.37 -11.18 -3.24
N PHE A 141 6.46 -11.40 -1.93
CA PHE A 141 5.40 -12.03 -1.14
C PHE A 141 4.82 -11.03 -0.18
N PHE A 142 3.50 -11.02 -0.08
CA PHE A 142 2.79 -10.28 0.95
C PHE A 142 2.04 -11.27 1.83
N GLY A 143 2.24 -11.17 3.14
CA GLY A 143 1.43 -11.87 4.13
C GLY A 143 0.40 -10.92 4.74
N THR A 144 -0.80 -11.44 4.97
CA THR A 144 -1.89 -10.73 5.64
C THR A 144 -2.17 -11.39 6.98
N TYR A 145 -2.31 -10.59 8.03
CA TYR A 145 -2.57 -11.08 9.37
C TYR A 145 -3.37 -10.07 10.19
N TRP A 146 -4.00 -10.58 11.27
CA TRP A 146 -4.70 -9.69 12.20
C TRP A 146 -3.73 -9.15 13.24
N LYS A 147 -3.59 -7.83 13.31
CA LYS A 147 -2.71 -7.16 14.26
C LYS A 147 -3.52 -6.67 15.46
N ARG A 148 -3.20 -7.23 16.64
CA ARG A 148 -3.80 -6.82 17.91
C ARG A 148 -2.71 -6.39 18.88
N GLU A 149 -2.67 -5.10 19.18
CA GLU A 149 -1.77 -4.55 20.19
C GLU A 149 -2.61 -4.01 21.35
N THR A 150 -2.32 -4.49 22.56
CA THR A 150 -3.00 -4.05 23.77
C THR A 150 -2.04 -3.26 24.64
N THR A 151 -2.53 -2.17 25.22
CA THR A 151 -1.79 -1.43 26.24
C THR A 151 -2.55 -1.44 27.56
N ARG A 152 -1.82 -1.41 28.65
CA ARG A 152 -2.45 -1.30 29.97
C ARG A 152 -2.75 0.15 30.28
N VAL A 153 -4.03 0.44 30.38
CA VAL A 153 -4.53 1.75 30.81
C VAL A 153 -5.10 1.58 32.22
N PHE A 154 -4.75 2.49 33.10
CA PHE A 154 -5.36 2.49 34.43
C PHE A 154 -6.68 3.26 34.35
N LYS A 155 -7.81 2.54 34.53
CA LYS A 155 -9.13 3.14 34.64
C LYS A 155 -9.44 3.33 36.13
N ASP A 156 -9.90 4.54 36.49
CA ASP A 156 -10.42 4.79 37.82
C ASP A 156 -11.82 4.17 37.90
N ILE A 157 -12.00 3.17 38.75
CA ILE A 157 -13.28 2.53 39.01
C ILE A 157 -13.80 3.05 40.35
N SER A 158 -14.98 3.65 40.34
CA SER A 158 -15.66 4.10 41.54
C SER A 158 -16.52 3.01 42.17
N LEU A 159 -16.80 3.15 43.44
CA LEU A 159 -17.69 2.24 44.13
C LEU A 159 -19.14 2.32 43.60
N GLU A 160 -19.51 3.46 43.03
CA GLU A 160 -20.80 3.68 42.34
C GLU A 160 -20.89 2.87 41.04
N GLU A 161 -19.84 2.82 40.26
CA GLU A 161 -19.80 1.96 39.04
C GLU A 161 -19.93 0.47 39.39
N ILE A 162 -19.28 0.02 40.49
CA ILE A 162 -19.42 -1.35 40.98
C ILE A 162 -20.86 -1.59 41.48
N ALA A 163 -21.49 -0.61 42.13
CA ALA A 163 -22.86 -0.73 42.58
C ALA A 163 -23.88 -0.83 41.42
N GLN A 164 -23.59 -0.22 40.29
CA GLN A 164 -24.38 -0.38 39.06
C GLN A 164 -24.24 -1.76 38.42
N MET A 165 -23.02 -2.38 38.52
CA MET A 165 -22.79 -3.73 38.02
C MET A 165 -23.35 -4.82 38.94
N SER A 166 -23.16 -4.67 40.25
CA SER A 166 -23.65 -5.57 41.28
C SER A 166 -23.80 -4.84 42.61
N PRO A 167 -25.07 -4.51 43.02
CA PRO A 167 -25.35 -3.83 44.29
C PRO A 167 -24.85 -4.64 45.51
N GLU A 168 -24.99 -5.96 45.46
CA GLU A 168 -24.56 -6.88 46.52
C GLU A 168 -23.05 -6.81 46.78
N LEU A 169 -22.30 -6.68 45.70
CA LEU A 169 -20.84 -6.61 45.74
C LEU A 169 -20.36 -5.26 46.31
N ALA A 170 -21.03 -4.17 45.99
CA ALA A 170 -20.74 -2.86 46.55
C ALA A 170 -21.01 -2.81 48.07
N MET A 171 -22.08 -3.44 48.56
CA MET A 171 -22.36 -3.60 49.98
C MET A 171 -21.31 -4.47 50.68
N ALA A 172 -20.95 -5.61 50.08
CA ALA A 172 -19.94 -6.50 50.62
C ALA A 172 -18.53 -5.87 50.68
N ILE A 173 -18.20 -4.98 49.76
CA ILE A 173 -16.94 -4.20 49.78
C ILE A 173 -16.93 -3.23 50.99
N GLN A 174 -18.05 -2.64 51.34
CA GLN A 174 -18.15 -1.70 52.47
C GLN A 174 -18.09 -2.39 53.82
N ASP A 175 -18.45 -3.65 53.90
CA ASP A 175 -18.42 -4.43 55.16
C ASP A 175 -16.97 -4.91 55.47
N PRO A 176 -16.39 -4.50 56.64
CA PRO A 176 -15.03 -4.90 57.01
C PRO A 176 -14.89 -6.39 57.38
N GLU A 177 -15.96 -7.07 57.73
CA GLU A 177 -15.93 -8.47 58.17
C GLU A 177 -15.90 -9.46 56.99
N MET A 178 -16.37 -9.06 55.82
CA MET A 178 -16.44 -9.90 54.63
C MET A 178 -15.19 -9.81 53.71
N LYS A 179 -14.02 -10.13 54.20
CA LYS A 179 -12.78 -10.01 53.37
C LYS A 179 -12.61 -11.10 52.32
N GLU A 180 -12.83 -12.35 52.69
CA GLU A 180 -12.57 -13.50 51.80
C GLU A 180 -13.67 -13.70 50.76
N GLY A 181 -14.92 -13.52 51.08
CA GLY A 181 -16.05 -13.63 50.13
C GLY A 181 -16.03 -12.58 49.04
N VAL A 182 -15.57 -11.35 49.35
CA VAL A 182 -15.46 -10.25 48.36
C VAL A 182 -14.38 -10.51 47.30
N GLU A 183 -13.28 -11.18 47.68
CA GLU A 183 -12.22 -11.55 46.73
C GLU A 183 -12.74 -12.55 45.70
N GLU A 184 -13.52 -13.54 46.13
CA GLU A 184 -14.10 -14.58 45.25
C GLU A 184 -15.18 -14.01 44.34
N MET A 185 -15.96 -13.02 44.80
CA MET A 185 -16.98 -12.34 43.98
C MET A 185 -16.39 -11.38 42.97
N LEU A 186 -15.26 -10.73 43.28
CA LEU A 186 -14.58 -9.81 42.34
C LEU A 186 -13.76 -10.54 41.27
N PHE A 187 -13.29 -11.73 41.55
CA PHE A 187 -12.44 -12.48 40.62
C PHE A 187 -13.10 -12.75 39.25
N PRO A 188 -14.38 -13.14 39.16
CA PRO A 188 -15.06 -13.31 37.87
C PRO A 188 -15.20 -12.01 37.05
N LEU A 189 -15.30 -10.87 37.74
CA LEU A 189 -15.42 -9.56 37.08
C LEU A 189 -14.06 -9.04 36.57
N PHE A 190 -12.95 -9.48 37.16
CA PHE A 190 -11.60 -9.06 36.83
C PHE A 190 -10.64 -10.26 36.74
N PRO A 191 -10.84 -11.20 35.80
CA PRO A 191 -10.09 -12.46 35.74
C PRO A 191 -8.59 -12.25 35.48
N ASN A 192 -8.21 -11.11 34.87
CA ASN A 192 -6.83 -10.76 34.55
C ASN A 192 -6.03 -10.16 35.72
N LEU A 193 -6.65 -9.98 36.91
CA LEU A 193 -5.98 -9.42 38.07
C LEU A 193 -5.42 -10.51 38.99
N LYS A 194 -4.15 -10.39 39.38
CA LYS A 194 -3.57 -11.25 40.40
C LYS A 194 -4.23 -11.01 41.76
N LYS A 195 -4.46 -12.07 42.59
CA LYS A 195 -5.08 -11.99 43.91
C LYS A 195 -4.55 -10.84 44.78
N ARG A 196 -3.22 -10.59 44.75
CA ARG A 196 -2.61 -9.47 45.49
C ARG A 196 -3.12 -8.10 45.04
N ARG A 197 -3.42 -7.94 43.77
CA ARG A 197 -3.92 -6.67 43.22
C ARG A 197 -5.39 -6.47 43.55
N VAL A 198 -6.18 -7.53 43.51
CA VAL A 198 -7.60 -7.51 43.92
C VAL A 198 -7.72 -7.08 45.39
N ARG A 199 -6.89 -7.61 46.31
CA ARG A 199 -6.83 -7.17 47.70
C ARG A 199 -6.50 -5.68 47.85
N LYS A 200 -5.56 -5.20 47.05
CA LYS A 200 -5.20 -3.78 47.06
C LYS A 200 -6.35 -2.91 46.58
N MET A 201 -7.05 -3.35 45.53
CA MET A 201 -8.22 -2.68 44.97
C MET A 201 -9.36 -2.60 46.01
N ILE A 202 -9.68 -3.69 46.72
CA ILE A 202 -10.69 -3.69 47.78
C ILE A 202 -10.33 -2.66 48.87
N ASN A 203 -9.08 -2.62 49.32
CA ASN A 203 -8.63 -1.67 50.31
C ASN A 203 -8.69 -0.20 49.83
N GLU A 204 -8.34 0.04 48.55
CA GLU A 204 -8.44 1.37 47.95
C GLU A 204 -9.90 1.84 47.82
N LEU A 205 -10.80 0.94 47.37
CA LEU A 205 -12.23 1.24 47.27
C LEU A 205 -12.86 1.52 48.64
N ARG A 206 -12.49 0.76 49.67
CA ARG A 206 -12.93 1.02 51.08
C ARG A 206 -12.49 2.37 51.62
N ASN A 207 -11.22 2.71 51.38
CA ASN A 207 -10.60 3.89 51.97
C ASN A 207 -10.84 5.18 51.17
N LYS A 208 -10.90 5.08 49.83
CA LYS A 208 -10.90 6.23 48.93
C LYS A 208 -12.19 6.31 48.07
N GLY A 209 -13.02 5.26 48.05
CA GLY A 209 -14.17 5.15 47.17
C GLY A 209 -13.81 4.93 45.67
N VAL A 210 -12.53 5.02 45.31
CA VAL A 210 -12.04 4.86 43.93
C VAL A 210 -10.75 4.05 43.94
N SER A 211 -10.62 3.14 43.00
CA SER A 211 -9.37 2.37 42.79
C SER A 211 -8.94 2.40 41.33
N LYS A 212 -7.63 2.43 41.11
CA LYS A 212 -7.05 2.34 39.75
C LYS A 212 -6.86 0.90 39.36
N VAL A 213 -7.66 0.46 38.40
CA VAL A 213 -7.61 -0.90 37.88
C VAL A 213 -6.92 -0.89 36.52
N PRO A 214 -5.87 -1.72 36.32
CA PRO A 214 -5.26 -1.87 35.02
C PRO A 214 -6.27 -2.59 34.11
N THR A 215 -6.70 -1.92 33.07
CA THR A 215 -7.58 -2.47 32.02
C THR A 215 -6.77 -2.57 30.75
N GLU A 216 -6.90 -3.66 30.04
CA GLU A 216 -6.30 -3.80 28.72
C GLU A 216 -7.16 -3.05 27.72
N LYS A 217 -6.56 -2.07 27.05
CA LYS A 217 -7.18 -1.36 25.93
C LYS A 217 -6.46 -1.74 24.65
N ALA A 218 -7.21 -2.25 23.69
CA ALA A 218 -6.68 -2.44 22.36
C ALA A 218 -6.33 -1.08 21.73
N VAL A 219 -5.07 -0.89 21.39
CA VAL A 219 -4.56 0.30 20.69
C VAL A 219 -4.65 0.07 19.19
N VAL A 220 -4.27 -1.13 18.76
CA VAL A 220 -4.40 -1.58 17.37
C VAL A 220 -5.23 -2.85 17.39
N ASN A 221 -6.25 -2.91 16.53
CA ASN A 221 -7.09 -4.10 16.34
C ASN A 221 -7.62 -4.03 14.90
N ARG A 222 -6.81 -4.49 13.95
CA ARG A 222 -7.08 -4.36 12.53
C ARG A 222 -6.23 -5.32 11.70
N PRO A 223 -6.61 -5.60 10.44
CA PRO A 223 -5.73 -6.33 9.54
C PRO A 223 -4.47 -5.52 9.25
N ALA A 224 -3.38 -6.22 9.03
CA ALA A 224 -2.08 -5.68 8.66
C ALA A 224 -1.48 -6.51 7.53
N ILE A 225 -0.56 -5.89 6.81
CA ILE A 225 0.14 -6.46 5.66
C ILE A 225 1.63 -6.32 5.91
N LYS A 226 2.39 -7.34 5.55
CA LYS A 226 3.85 -7.33 5.58
C LYS A 226 4.39 -7.88 4.26
N ALA A 227 5.37 -7.19 3.68
CA ALA A 227 6.16 -7.70 2.57
C ALA A 227 7.26 -8.63 3.11
N TYR A 228 7.48 -9.75 2.43
CA TYR A 228 8.48 -10.76 2.81
C TYR A 228 9.50 -10.95 1.72
N GLU A 229 10.77 -11.02 2.10
CA GLU A 229 11.87 -11.36 1.20
C GLU A 229 12.01 -12.89 1.09
N LEU A 230 11.95 -13.40 -0.15
CA LEU A 230 12.14 -14.84 -0.39
C LEU A 230 13.56 -15.26 -0.04
N GLY A 231 13.68 -16.43 0.58
CA GLY A 231 14.96 -17.03 0.97
C GLY A 231 15.49 -16.54 2.32
N ARG A 232 14.94 -15.43 2.86
CA ARG A 232 15.36 -14.84 4.15
C ARG A 232 14.26 -14.78 5.18
N GLU A 233 13.11 -14.24 4.79
CA GLU A 233 11.96 -14.12 5.68
C GLU A 233 10.89 -15.18 5.36
N ILE A 234 10.78 -15.57 4.08
CA ILE A 234 9.87 -16.62 3.63
C ILE A 234 10.64 -17.65 2.82
N ILE A 235 10.39 -18.92 3.08
CA ILE A 235 11.02 -20.08 2.44
C ILE A 235 9.92 -20.98 1.90
N ILE A 236 10.02 -21.35 0.63
CA ILE A 236 9.09 -22.22 -0.10
C ILE A 236 9.90 -23.14 -1.01
N ASP A 237 9.29 -24.22 -1.46
CA ASP A 237 9.92 -25.12 -2.46
C ASP A 237 10.22 -24.39 -3.77
N SER A 238 11.34 -24.72 -4.40
CA SER A 238 11.79 -24.07 -5.65
C SER A 238 10.91 -24.38 -6.87
N ASN A 239 10.14 -25.46 -6.84
CA ASN A 239 9.33 -25.95 -7.96
C ASN A 239 7.85 -25.55 -7.89
N VAL A 240 7.50 -24.59 -7.04
CA VAL A 240 6.11 -24.16 -6.84
C VAL A 240 5.57 -23.46 -8.10
N ILE A 241 4.45 -23.97 -8.60
CA ILE A 241 3.73 -23.43 -9.75
C ILE A 241 2.79 -22.30 -9.30
N ASP A 242 2.01 -22.57 -8.27
CA ASP A 242 1.11 -21.64 -7.63
C ASP A 242 1.31 -21.75 -6.12
N LEU A 243 1.16 -20.64 -5.41
CA LEU A 243 1.39 -20.59 -3.97
C LEU A 243 0.51 -21.60 -3.22
N GLU A 244 -0.73 -21.81 -3.70
CA GLU A 244 -1.65 -22.77 -3.13
C GLU A 244 -1.26 -24.25 -3.40
N SER A 245 -0.35 -24.49 -4.34
CA SER A 245 0.23 -25.82 -4.61
C SER A 245 1.47 -26.13 -3.78
N ALA A 246 1.98 -25.15 -3.03
CA ALA A 246 3.10 -25.38 -2.14
C ALA A 246 2.72 -26.37 -1.03
N ARG A 247 3.65 -27.26 -0.68
CA ARG A 247 3.46 -28.23 0.40
C ARG A 247 3.45 -27.55 1.76
N SER A 248 4.40 -26.65 1.96
CA SER A 248 4.57 -25.86 3.16
C SER A 248 5.16 -24.49 2.82
N ILE A 249 4.87 -23.51 3.67
CA ILE A 249 5.45 -22.17 3.61
C ILE A 249 6.02 -21.88 5.00
N HIS A 250 7.30 -21.55 5.05
CA HIS A 250 8.00 -21.25 6.29
C HIS A 250 8.31 -19.76 6.39
N CYS A 251 7.92 -19.13 7.50
CA CYS A 251 8.21 -17.73 7.78
C CYS A 251 9.13 -17.60 8.99
N ILE A 252 10.21 -16.88 8.85
CA ILE A 252 11.19 -16.64 9.92
C ILE A 252 10.81 -15.33 10.63
N HIS A 253 10.64 -15.40 11.94
CA HIS A 253 10.34 -14.28 12.80
C HIS A 253 11.40 -14.13 13.90
N TYR A 254 11.67 -12.90 14.28
CA TYR A 254 12.58 -12.58 15.38
C TYR A 254 11.78 -11.86 16.47
N TYR A 255 11.79 -12.41 17.67
CA TYR A 255 11.05 -11.88 18.82
C TYR A 255 12.03 -11.48 19.93
N SER A 256 11.78 -10.33 20.57
CA SER A 256 12.40 -10.06 21.84
C SER A 256 11.86 -11.01 22.92
N PRO A 257 12.61 -11.32 23.97
CA PRO A 257 12.16 -12.20 25.05
C PRO A 257 10.82 -11.76 25.65
N GLU A 258 10.61 -10.46 25.80
CA GLU A 258 9.37 -9.88 26.33
C GLU A 258 8.20 -10.10 25.37
N ALA A 259 8.42 -9.92 24.06
CA ALA A 259 7.40 -10.13 23.04
C ALA A 259 7.03 -11.62 22.94
N LEU A 260 8.02 -12.53 23.05
CA LEU A 260 7.77 -13.97 23.04
C LEU A 260 6.98 -14.40 24.27
N MET A 261 7.30 -13.85 25.46
CA MET A 261 6.52 -14.12 26.68
C MET A 261 5.08 -13.59 26.62
N GLN A 262 4.81 -12.54 25.84
CA GLN A 262 3.43 -12.06 25.64
C GLN A 262 2.60 -13.06 24.82
N LYS A 263 3.23 -13.88 23.98
CA LYS A 263 2.56 -14.91 23.18
C LYS A 263 1.87 -15.99 24.01
N VAL A 264 2.25 -16.14 25.29
CA VAL A 264 1.51 -17.00 26.24
C VAL A 264 0.04 -16.58 26.34
N ASN A 265 -0.27 -15.28 26.25
CA ASN A 265 -1.65 -14.77 26.27
C ASN A 265 -2.41 -15.08 24.95
N GLU A 266 -1.70 -15.47 23.91
CA GLU A 266 -2.25 -15.85 22.61
C GLU A 266 -2.35 -17.39 22.45
N GLY A 267 -2.14 -18.16 23.54
CA GLY A 267 -2.29 -19.61 23.56
C GLY A 267 -1.00 -20.41 23.32
N TRP A 268 0.16 -19.75 23.29
CA TRP A 268 1.43 -20.46 23.16
C TRP A 268 1.84 -21.16 24.44
N ASP A 269 2.51 -22.32 24.32
CA ASP A 269 2.99 -23.08 25.47
C ASP A 269 4.09 -22.34 26.23
N LYS A 270 3.78 -22.02 27.49
CA LYS A 270 4.69 -21.29 28.36
C LYS A 270 5.97 -22.04 28.63
N LYS A 271 5.91 -23.37 28.78
CA LYS A 271 7.09 -24.20 29.07
C LYS A 271 8.04 -24.24 27.89
N TRP A 272 7.50 -24.34 26.69
CA TRP A 272 8.26 -24.29 25.46
C TRP A 272 8.95 -22.90 25.29
N ILE A 273 8.25 -21.82 25.60
CA ILE A 273 8.86 -20.47 25.55
C ILE A 273 9.99 -20.35 26.57
N GLU A 274 9.81 -20.84 27.81
CA GLU A 274 10.84 -20.80 28.83
C GLU A 274 12.08 -21.62 28.40
N GLU A 275 11.89 -22.79 27.79
CA GLU A 275 12.96 -23.62 27.23
C GLU A 275 13.70 -22.91 26.08
N VAL A 276 12.98 -22.32 25.14
CA VAL A 276 13.59 -21.53 24.05
C VAL A 276 14.44 -20.39 24.61
N LEU A 277 13.94 -19.66 25.61
CA LEU A 277 14.68 -18.54 26.23
C LEU A 277 15.90 -18.99 27.04
N GLU A 278 15.84 -20.16 27.70
CA GLU A 278 16.98 -20.71 28.45
C GLU A 278 18.08 -21.21 27.49
N ASN A 279 17.71 -21.83 26.39
CA ASN A 279 18.63 -22.38 25.39
C ASN A 279 19.14 -21.38 24.39
N SER A 280 18.38 -20.29 24.16
CA SER A 280 18.81 -19.22 23.26
C SER A 280 20.01 -18.48 23.87
N LYS A 281 21.19 -18.69 23.28
CA LYS A 281 22.44 -18.05 23.69
C LYS A 281 22.59 -16.60 23.22
N GLY A 282 21.49 -15.95 22.95
CA GLY A 282 21.43 -14.49 22.81
C GLY A 282 21.94 -13.91 21.50
N PHE A 283 22.19 -14.70 20.46
CA PHE A 283 22.71 -14.16 19.20
C PHE A 283 22.12 -14.86 17.99
N TYR A 284 21.03 -14.31 17.50
CA TYR A 284 20.66 -14.46 16.09
C TYR A 284 20.70 -13.09 15.42
N ALA A 285 21.79 -12.81 14.75
CA ALA A 285 21.73 -11.82 13.66
C ALA A 285 20.86 -12.44 12.57
N PRO A 286 19.80 -11.75 12.07
CA PRO A 286 19.21 -12.19 10.83
C PRO A 286 20.35 -12.34 9.83
N GLU A 287 20.35 -13.41 9.04
CA GLU A 287 21.25 -13.57 7.91
C GLU A 287 20.93 -12.44 6.91
N SER A 288 21.31 -11.20 7.24
CA SER A 288 21.10 -10.07 6.38
C SER A 288 22.38 -9.80 5.62
N TYR A 289 22.32 -9.91 4.30
CA TYR A 289 23.40 -9.46 3.41
C TYR A 289 23.79 -8.00 3.64
N SER A 290 22.91 -7.20 4.24
CA SER A 290 23.20 -5.80 4.50
C SER A 290 24.26 -5.56 5.56
N SER A 291 24.50 -6.51 6.47
CA SER A 291 25.51 -6.31 7.51
C SER A 291 26.93 -6.36 6.94
N ASP A 292 27.19 -7.24 6.00
CA ASP A 292 28.53 -7.40 5.43
C ASP A 292 28.84 -6.32 4.40
N LEU A 293 27.85 -5.88 3.62
CA LEU A 293 28.03 -4.88 2.57
C LEU A 293 28.07 -3.43 3.10
N MET A 294 27.24 -3.08 4.10
CA MET A 294 27.31 -1.77 4.73
C MET A 294 28.52 -1.59 5.64
N SER A 295 29.11 -2.65 6.17
CA SER A 295 30.29 -2.56 7.01
C SER A 295 31.56 -2.16 6.26
N TYR A 296 31.64 -2.42 4.96
CA TYR A 296 32.83 -2.11 4.15
C TYR A 296 32.96 -0.64 3.74
N ASP A 297 31.82 0.05 3.51
CA ASP A 297 31.89 1.38 2.89
C ASP A 297 31.77 2.54 3.91
N THR A 298 31.21 2.35 5.08
CA THR A 298 31.01 3.44 6.05
C THR A 298 31.90 3.40 7.28
N GLY A 299 32.67 2.33 7.49
CA GLY A 299 33.50 2.16 8.68
C GLY A 299 32.69 2.16 9.99
N ASN A 300 31.35 2.13 9.89
CA ASN A 300 30.44 2.13 11.01
C ASN A 300 29.75 0.79 11.11
N PHE A 301 29.94 0.15 12.22
CA PHE A 301 29.25 -1.04 12.68
C PHE A 301 27.74 -0.77 12.87
N TYR A 302 26.93 -0.91 11.83
CA TYR A 302 25.47 -0.90 11.98
C TYR A 302 24.85 -2.31 11.92
N GLY A 303 25.64 -3.38 11.91
CA GLY A 303 25.14 -4.67 11.50
C GLY A 303 24.81 -5.68 12.59
N THR A 304 25.46 -5.62 13.74
CA THR A 304 25.40 -6.75 14.69
C THR A 304 24.82 -6.41 16.06
N GLN A 305 24.60 -5.15 16.40
CA GLN A 305 24.13 -4.76 17.73
C GLN A 305 22.59 -4.75 17.87
N ASP A 306 21.83 -4.58 16.79
CA ASP A 306 20.39 -4.36 16.87
C ASP A 306 19.56 -5.65 17.11
N TYR A 307 20.19 -6.82 17.01
CA TYR A 307 19.52 -8.12 17.21
C TYR A 307 20.09 -8.93 18.38
N GLU A 308 20.97 -8.37 19.16
CA GLU A 308 21.42 -9.01 20.39
C GLU A 308 20.23 -9.25 21.31
N GLY A 309 19.99 -10.52 21.62
CA GLY A 309 18.90 -10.93 22.49
C GLY A 309 17.56 -11.21 21.80
N MET A 310 17.49 -11.24 20.47
CA MET A 310 16.30 -11.73 19.76
C MET A 310 16.35 -13.26 19.57
N VAL A 311 15.17 -13.85 19.63
CA VAL A 311 14.97 -15.29 19.43
C VAL A 311 14.36 -15.53 18.07
N ARG A 312 14.94 -16.45 17.30
CA ARG A 312 14.41 -16.88 16.01
C ARG A 312 13.30 -17.90 16.21
N VAL A 313 12.13 -17.63 15.68
CA VAL A 313 11.00 -18.57 15.65
C VAL A 313 10.55 -18.74 14.22
N ILE A 314 10.35 -19.96 13.81
CA ILE A 314 9.90 -20.30 12.46
C ILE A 314 8.41 -20.68 12.55
N THR A 315 7.60 -20.00 11.75
CA THR A 315 6.19 -20.29 11.59
C THR A 315 5.97 -21.02 10.28
N THR A 316 5.54 -22.26 10.36
CA THR A 316 5.25 -23.12 9.21
C THR A 316 3.76 -23.16 8.96
N TYR A 317 3.37 -22.88 7.75
CA TYR A 317 2.01 -23.03 7.24
C TYR A 317 1.97 -24.28 6.37
N ARG A 318 1.01 -25.19 6.63
CA ARG A 318 0.83 -26.44 5.89
C ARG A 318 -0.63 -26.68 5.57
N LYS A 319 -0.87 -27.45 4.51
CA LYS A 319 -2.22 -27.95 4.20
C LYS A 319 -2.36 -29.36 4.75
N GLU A 320 -3.33 -29.56 5.61
CA GLU A 320 -3.69 -30.82 6.23
C GLU A 320 -5.16 -31.11 5.97
N LEU A 321 -5.59 -32.33 6.11
CA LEU A 321 -7.01 -32.69 6.01
C LEU A 321 -7.62 -32.72 7.41
N ASP A 322 -8.80 -32.14 7.53
CA ASP A 322 -9.64 -32.24 8.71
C ASP A 322 -10.32 -33.61 8.81
N GLU A 323 -11.04 -33.88 9.91
CA GLU A 323 -11.79 -35.11 10.15
C GLU A 323 -12.82 -35.42 9.04
N ASP A 324 -13.28 -34.39 8.31
CA ASP A 324 -14.22 -34.48 7.19
C ASP A 324 -13.55 -34.54 5.80
N ASP A 325 -12.24 -34.83 5.72
CA ASP A 325 -11.42 -34.80 4.50
C ASP A 325 -11.38 -33.43 3.78
N VAL A 326 -11.65 -32.33 4.48
CA VAL A 326 -11.58 -30.98 3.92
C VAL A 326 -10.15 -30.42 4.13
N PRO A 327 -9.53 -29.85 3.08
CA PRO A 327 -8.22 -29.25 3.23
C PRO A 327 -8.28 -27.96 4.08
N ILE A 328 -7.56 -27.95 5.19
CA ILE A 328 -7.39 -26.80 6.08
C ILE A 328 -5.94 -26.35 6.07
N CYS A 329 -5.71 -25.06 6.33
CA CYS A 329 -4.37 -24.53 6.55
C CYS A 329 -4.06 -24.54 8.05
N THR A 330 -2.97 -25.17 8.44
CA THR A 330 -2.49 -25.22 9.84
C THR A 330 -1.28 -24.33 10.03
N ILE A 331 -1.13 -23.79 11.22
CA ILE A 331 -0.01 -22.96 11.65
C ILE A 331 0.74 -23.69 12.73
N THR A 332 2.04 -23.93 12.54
CA THR A 332 2.92 -24.52 13.54
C THR A 332 4.11 -23.61 13.80
N CYS A 333 4.29 -23.18 15.04
CA CYS A 333 5.43 -22.35 15.44
C CYS A 333 6.46 -23.19 16.19
N TRP A 334 7.69 -23.19 15.72
CA TRP A 334 8.80 -23.96 16.28
C TRP A 334 10.11 -23.17 16.27
N ALA A 335 11.09 -23.61 17.00
CA ALA A 335 12.43 -23.03 17.08
C ALA A 335 13.48 -24.14 17.17
N ASP A 336 14.72 -23.82 16.81
CA ASP A 336 15.81 -24.80 16.87
C ASP A 336 16.27 -25.09 18.30
N GLU A 337 16.00 -24.17 19.22
CA GLU A 337 16.45 -24.16 20.61
C GLU A 337 15.58 -25.01 21.56
N ALA A 338 14.38 -25.45 21.10
CA ALA A 338 13.48 -26.27 21.90
C ALA A 338 12.95 -27.47 21.12
N GLU A 339 12.60 -28.52 21.86
CA GLU A 339 11.92 -29.67 21.29
C GLU A 339 10.43 -29.41 21.11
N GLY A 340 9.85 -29.95 20.02
CA GLY A 340 8.43 -29.77 19.73
C GLY A 340 8.06 -28.39 19.23
N HIS A 341 6.80 -28.01 19.39
CA HIS A 341 6.22 -26.76 18.89
C HIS A 341 5.68 -25.91 20.04
N GLY A 342 5.79 -24.59 19.90
CA GLY A 342 5.24 -23.62 20.85
C GLY A 342 3.77 -23.30 20.63
N PHE A 343 3.31 -23.46 19.39
CA PHE A 343 1.93 -23.22 19.00
C PHE A 343 1.58 -24.09 17.80
N HIS A 344 0.39 -24.68 17.82
CA HIS A 344 -0.18 -25.39 16.68
C HIS A 344 -1.69 -25.19 16.67
N SER A 345 -2.25 -24.75 15.55
CA SER A 345 -3.67 -24.51 15.41
C SER A 345 -4.07 -24.47 13.93
N PRO A 346 -5.28 -24.90 13.57
CA PRO A 346 -5.84 -24.59 12.26
C PRO A 346 -6.09 -23.09 12.14
N MET A 347 -6.01 -22.56 10.92
CA MET A 347 -6.42 -21.20 10.63
C MET A 347 -7.94 -21.12 10.56
N GLU A 348 -8.51 -20.14 11.27
CA GLU A 348 -9.97 -19.96 11.35
C GLU A 348 -10.55 -19.18 10.16
N TYR A 349 -9.72 -18.65 9.26
CA TYR A 349 -10.16 -17.85 8.14
C TYR A 349 -9.57 -18.35 6.81
N ASP A 350 -10.22 -17.97 5.72
CA ASP A 350 -9.77 -18.18 4.34
C ASP A 350 -9.75 -19.65 3.87
N GLU A 351 -10.67 -20.45 4.37
CA GLU A 351 -11.07 -21.77 3.84
C GLU A 351 -9.90 -22.64 3.31
N GLY A 352 -8.86 -22.83 4.12
CA GLY A 352 -7.71 -23.67 3.78
C GLY A 352 -6.70 -23.05 2.81
N ARG A 353 -6.78 -21.76 2.52
CA ARG A 353 -5.77 -21.05 1.71
C ARG A 353 -4.64 -20.51 2.57
N TYR A 354 -3.47 -20.36 1.96
CA TYR A 354 -2.34 -19.70 2.62
C TYR A 354 -2.57 -18.19 2.80
N PRO A 355 -2.15 -17.57 3.92
CA PRO A 355 -2.32 -16.13 4.17
C PRO A 355 -1.34 -15.26 3.39
N PHE A 356 -0.83 -15.75 2.27
CA PHE A 356 0.17 -15.10 1.44
C PHE A 356 -0.32 -14.85 0.03
N VAL A 357 0.17 -13.78 -0.56
CA VAL A 357 -0.02 -13.45 -1.98
C VAL A 357 1.33 -13.25 -2.62
N CYS A 358 1.61 -13.96 -3.69
CA CYS A 358 2.81 -13.77 -4.49
C CYS A 358 2.50 -12.87 -5.69
N ILE A 359 3.29 -11.82 -5.87
CA ILE A 359 3.21 -10.94 -7.04
C ILE A 359 4.49 -11.15 -7.85
N THR A 360 4.34 -11.48 -9.12
CA THR A 360 5.43 -11.67 -10.08
C THR A 360 5.48 -10.52 -11.06
N ARG A 361 6.68 -10.07 -11.46
CA ARG A 361 6.87 -9.03 -12.48
C ARG A 361 6.46 -9.51 -13.87
N GLU A 362 6.81 -10.75 -14.17
CA GLU A 362 6.50 -11.41 -15.44
C GLU A 362 6.26 -12.90 -15.21
N ASN A 363 5.44 -13.49 -16.06
CA ASN A 363 5.13 -14.91 -16.05
C ASN A 363 5.73 -15.54 -17.30
N LEU A 364 6.97 -16.06 -17.21
CA LEU A 364 7.67 -16.71 -18.32
C LEU A 364 7.14 -18.12 -18.56
N ASN A 365 6.82 -18.81 -17.48
CA ASN A 365 6.27 -20.15 -17.47
C ASN A 365 5.39 -20.33 -16.22
N HIS A 366 5.07 -21.56 -15.87
CA HIS A 366 4.21 -21.83 -14.71
C HIS A 366 4.95 -21.74 -13.36
N ARG A 367 6.29 -21.65 -13.33
CA ARG A 367 7.04 -21.58 -12.07
C ARG A 367 7.15 -20.15 -11.58
N LEU A 368 6.82 -19.90 -10.32
CA LEU A 368 6.86 -18.58 -9.70
C LEU A 368 8.29 -17.99 -9.69
N LEU A 369 9.29 -18.82 -9.43
CA LEU A 369 10.69 -18.40 -9.28
C LEU A 369 11.41 -18.05 -10.60
N ASP A 370 10.79 -18.31 -11.74
CA ASP A 370 11.37 -17.98 -13.04
C ASP A 370 11.10 -16.52 -13.46
N SER A 371 10.37 -15.75 -12.67
CA SER A 371 10.22 -14.31 -12.88
C SER A 371 11.55 -13.59 -12.68
N ARG A 372 11.90 -12.66 -13.58
CA ARG A 372 13.20 -11.97 -13.59
C ARG A 372 13.08 -10.54 -13.07
N GLY A 373 14.06 -10.13 -12.25
CA GLY A 373 14.21 -8.74 -11.83
C GLY A 373 14.90 -7.85 -12.84
N TYR A 374 14.93 -6.54 -12.61
CA TYR A 374 15.67 -5.60 -13.45
C TYR A 374 17.17 -5.84 -13.48
N PRO A 375 17.84 -6.17 -12.35
CA PRO A 375 19.27 -6.45 -12.38
C PRO A 375 19.62 -7.60 -13.32
N GLU A 376 18.82 -8.66 -13.36
CA GLU A 376 19.04 -9.79 -14.25
C GLU A 376 18.95 -9.39 -15.73
N LEU A 377 18.00 -8.52 -16.07
CA LEU A 377 17.81 -8.05 -17.43
C LEU A 377 18.86 -7.03 -17.86
N LEU A 378 19.37 -6.23 -16.93
CA LEU A 378 20.17 -5.05 -17.21
C LEU A 378 21.66 -5.19 -16.85
N LYS A 379 22.06 -6.28 -16.17
CA LYS A 379 23.45 -6.53 -15.75
C LYS A 379 24.46 -6.36 -16.89
N SER A 380 24.20 -6.99 -18.04
CA SER A 380 25.08 -6.89 -19.22
C SER A 380 25.18 -5.47 -19.77
N TYR A 381 24.08 -4.72 -19.75
CA TYR A 381 24.04 -3.32 -20.19
C TYR A 381 24.83 -2.41 -19.25
N GLN A 382 24.69 -2.58 -17.93
CA GLN A 382 25.44 -1.81 -16.93
C GLN A 382 26.94 -2.07 -17.05
N ILE A 383 27.35 -3.31 -17.20
CA ILE A 383 28.74 -3.69 -17.43
C ILE A 383 29.29 -3.04 -18.71
N SER A 384 28.53 -3.08 -19.81
CA SER A 384 28.94 -2.46 -21.07
C SER A 384 29.11 -0.96 -20.96
N VAL A 385 28.18 -0.26 -20.25
CA VAL A 385 28.30 1.17 -19.98
C VAL A 385 29.53 1.46 -19.14
N LYS A 386 29.81 0.66 -18.09
CA LYS A 386 31.03 0.79 -17.27
C LYS A 386 32.29 0.68 -18.15
N THR A 387 32.38 -0.35 -18.95
CA THR A 387 33.54 -0.60 -19.84
C THR A 387 33.79 0.56 -20.81
N GLU A 388 32.73 1.12 -21.42
CA GLU A 388 32.85 2.28 -22.31
C GLU A 388 33.29 3.54 -21.58
N MET A 389 32.78 3.77 -20.38
CA MET A 389 33.15 4.92 -19.54
C MET A 389 34.60 4.83 -19.06
N ASP A 390 35.02 3.66 -18.56
CA ASP A 390 36.38 3.42 -18.09
C ASP A 390 37.38 3.57 -19.26
N ALA A 391 37.11 2.96 -20.42
CA ALA A 391 37.94 3.10 -21.60
C ALA A 391 38.11 4.56 -22.05
N ARG A 392 37.06 5.37 -21.99
CA ARG A 392 37.13 6.81 -22.32
C ARG A 392 37.99 7.57 -21.34
N ARG A 393 37.79 7.35 -20.04
CA ARG A 393 38.56 8.03 -19.00
C ARG A 393 40.03 7.67 -19.04
N ASP A 394 40.35 6.41 -19.25
CA ASP A 394 41.74 5.96 -19.38
C ASP A 394 42.41 6.53 -20.61
N ARG A 395 41.74 6.57 -21.76
CA ARG A 395 42.24 7.25 -22.96
C ARG A 395 42.45 8.74 -22.72
N ALA A 396 41.55 9.42 -22.03
CA ALA A 396 41.71 10.82 -21.68
C ALA A 396 42.93 11.01 -20.76
N SER A 397 43.13 10.15 -19.77
CA SER A 397 44.32 10.14 -18.91
C SER A 397 45.60 9.92 -19.66
N MET A 398 45.63 8.92 -20.56
CA MET A 398 46.76 8.65 -21.44
C MET A 398 47.05 9.81 -22.41
N SER A 399 45.99 10.48 -22.91
CA SER A 399 46.15 11.66 -23.78
C SER A 399 46.75 12.85 -23.06
N THR A 400 46.46 12.99 -21.76
CA THR A 400 47.00 14.07 -20.91
C THR A 400 48.44 13.79 -20.48
N LEU A 401 48.75 12.53 -20.16
CA LEU A 401 50.08 12.04 -19.78
C LEU A 401 50.43 10.81 -20.60
N PRO A 402 50.82 11.01 -21.87
CA PRO A 402 51.15 9.90 -22.73
C PRO A 402 52.44 9.19 -22.25
N ALA A 403 52.51 7.90 -22.49
CA ALA A 403 53.74 7.14 -22.26
C ALA A 403 54.89 7.77 -23.02
N ALA A 404 56.04 7.84 -22.39
CA ALA A 404 57.24 8.43 -23.01
C ALA A 404 58.24 7.34 -23.38
N GLU A 405 58.76 7.41 -24.60
CA GLU A 405 59.84 6.61 -25.09
C GLU A 405 61.17 7.34 -24.87
N TYR A 406 62.18 6.67 -24.32
CA TYR A 406 63.50 7.20 -24.13
C TYR A 406 64.54 6.11 -24.27
N ILE A 407 65.77 6.52 -24.63
CA ILE A 407 66.89 5.59 -24.79
C ILE A 407 67.26 4.99 -23.44
N VAL A 408 67.47 3.69 -23.39
CA VAL A 408 67.86 2.95 -22.19
C VAL A 408 69.08 3.61 -21.50
N GLY A 409 68.91 3.88 -20.18
CA GLY A 409 69.93 4.57 -19.38
C GLY A 409 69.87 6.10 -19.37
N ARG A 410 68.84 6.70 -20.06
CA ARG A 410 68.64 8.17 -20.10
C ARG A 410 67.23 8.59 -19.72
N LYS A 411 66.76 8.10 -18.58
CA LYS A 411 65.42 8.48 -18.06
C LYS A 411 65.41 9.99 -17.73
N PRO A 412 64.49 10.77 -18.25
CA PRO A 412 64.33 12.17 -17.86
C PRO A 412 63.96 12.28 -16.36
N GLU A 413 64.56 13.21 -15.66
CA GLU A 413 64.29 13.44 -14.22
C GLU A 413 62.89 13.98 -13.97
N ARG A 414 62.33 14.73 -14.90
CA ARG A 414 61.02 15.36 -14.79
C ARG A 414 60.34 15.39 -16.19
N ILE A 415 59.09 14.97 -16.20
CA ILE A 415 58.19 15.07 -17.36
C ILE A 415 56.97 15.89 -16.91
N GLY A 416 56.66 17.00 -17.61
CA GLY A 416 55.55 17.84 -17.31
C GLY A 416 55.61 19.21 -17.99
N PRO A 417 54.62 20.08 -17.84
CA PRO A 417 54.62 21.41 -18.44
C PRO A 417 55.86 22.20 -18.03
N GLY A 418 56.60 22.73 -19.03
CA GLY A 418 57.83 23.49 -18.84
C GLY A 418 59.06 22.66 -18.49
N ALA A 419 59.03 21.34 -18.53
CA ALA A 419 60.21 20.51 -18.31
C ALA A 419 61.17 20.63 -19.50
N GLN A 420 62.43 20.88 -19.19
CA GLN A 420 63.52 20.88 -20.18
C GLN A 420 64.18 19.51 -20.18
N ILE A 421 63.99 18.76 -21.25
CA ILE A 421 64.55 17.41 -21.40
C ILE A 421 65.75 17.52 -22.33
N PRO A 422 66.98 17.33 -21.85
CA PRO A 422 68.19 17.39 -22.69
C PRO A 422 68.26 16.15 -23.58
N VAL A 423 68.26 16.35 -24.89
CA VAL A 423 68.41 15.31 -25.88
C VAL A 423 69.64 15.61 -26.75
N ARG A 424 70.43 14.59 -27.11
CA ARG A 424 71.59 14.76 -27.99
C ARG A 424 71.19 14.80 -29.46
N ARG A 425 70.15 14.05 -29.80
CA ARG A 425 69.61 13.99 -31.17
C ARG A 425 68.05 14.02 -31.11
N ARG A 426 67.44 14.58 -32.13
CA ARG A 426 65.98 14.48 -32.32
C ARG A 426 65.55 13.01 -32.40
N GLY A 427 64.52 12.63 -31.67
CA GLY A 427 63.98 11.26 -31.58
C GLY A 427 64.55 10.42 -30.46
N GLU A 428 65.46 10.97 -29.59
CA GLU A 428 65.94 10.27 -28.37
C GLU A 428 64.92 10.28 -27.22
N PHE A 429 63.92 11.16 -27.30
CA PHE A 429 62.77 11.23 -26.44
C PHE A 429 61.54 11.54 -27.29
N GLY A 430 60.47 10.81 -27.06
CA GLY A 430 59.17 10.97 -27.74
C GLY A 430 58.04 10.55 -26.81
N PHE A 431 56.88 11.00 -27.12
CA PHE A 431 55.65 10.46 -26.52
C PHE A 431 55.08 9.44 -27.50
N VAL A 432 54.57 8.33 -26.95
CA VAL A 432 53.84 7.34 -27.71
C VAL A 432 52.54 7.99 -28.24
N GLU A 433 52.35 7.94 -29.56
CA GLU A 433 51.13 8.44 -30.14
C GLU A 433 49.95 7.54 -29.77
N ILE A 434 48.98 8.11 -29.03
CA ILE A 434 47.74 7.42 -28.67
C ILE A 434 46.72 7.69 -29.77
N PRO A 435 46.04 6.65 -30.28
CA PRO A 435 45.00 6.81 -31.27
C PRO A 435 43.96 7.84 -30.80
N ARG A 436 43.56 8.76 -31.69
CA ARG A 436 42.56 9.78 -31.38
C ARG A 436 41.28 9.12 -30.93
N TYR A 437 40.61 9.77 -29.98
CA TYR A 437 39.29 9.36 -29.47
C TYR A 437 38.29 9.22 -30.65
N SER A 438 37.56 8.10 -30.66
CA SER A 438 36.44 7.93 -31.57
C SER A 438 35.18 8.46 -30.89
N PRO A 439 34.45 9.42 -31.47
CA PRO A 439 33.14 9.88 -30.92
C PRO A 439 32.11 8.75 -30.86
N ALA A 440 32.29 7.67 -31.63
CA ALA A 440 31.42 6.50 -31.65
C ALA A 440 31.19 5.86 -30.25
N SER A 441 32.15 5.96 -29.33
CA SER A 441 32.01 5.40 -27.99
C SER A 441 30.89 6.07 -27.18
N MET A 442 30.68 7.38 -27.36
CA MET A 442 29.51 8.05 -26.73
C MET A 442 28.17 7.64 -27.35
N GLU A 443 28.17 7.44 -28.66
CA GLU A 443 26.96 6.98 -29.36
C GLU A 443 26.58 5.56 -28.93
N VAL A 444 27.58 4.67 -28.78
CA VAL A 444 27.37 3.30 -28.28
C VAL A 444 26.80 3.33 -26.85
N GLU A 445 27.38 4.12 -25.97
CA GLU A 445 26.84 4.27 -24.60
C GLU A 445 25.39 4.78 -24.63
N MET A 446 25.09 5.80 -25.42
CA MET A 446 23.74 6.31 -25.55
C MET A 446 22.77 5.25 -26.07
N GLN A 447 23.17 4.46 -27.06
CA GLN A 447 22.35 3.36 -27.58
C GLN A 447 22.09 2.28 -26.51
N ILE A 448 23.11 1.91 -25.73
CA ILE A 448 22.96 0.96 -24.64
C ILE A 448 21.97 1.48 -23.59
N ARG A 449 22.06 2.74 -23.21
CA ARG A 449 21.11 3.37 -22.26
C ARG A 449 19.70 3.44 -22.83
N GLN A 450 19.55 3.70 -24.12
CA GLN A 450 18.24 3.70 -24.80
C GLN A 450 17.63 2.30 -24.81
N LEU A 451 18.42 1.25 -25.09
CA LEU A 451 17.95 -0.14 -25.03
C LEU A 451 17.52 -0.53 -23.61
N ALA A 452 18.28 -0.14 -22.59
CA ALA A 452 17.92 -0.38 -21.19
C ALA A 452 16.60 0.32 -20.82
N ASN A 453 16.41 1.55 -21.27
CA ASN A 453 15.15 2.28 -21.09
C ASN A 453 13.98 1.59 -21.81
N LYS A 454 14.19 1.10 -23.04
CA LYS A 454 13.17 0.38 -23.80
C LYS A 454 12.72 -0.91 -23.10
N ILE A 455 13.66 -1.69 -22.56
CA ILE A 455 13.37 -2.91 -21.79
C ILE A 455 12.50 -2.61 -20.55
N THR A 456 12.75 -1.48 -19.89
CA THR A 456 11.99 -1.06 -18.70
C THR A 456 10.73 -0.25 -19.01
N GLY A 457 10.35 -0.15 -20.29
CA GLY A 457 9.14 0.58 -20.71
C GLY A 457 9.26 2.09 -20.57
N ARG A 458 10.46 2.64 -20.76
CA ARG A 458 10.66 4.11 -20.83
C ARG A 458 10.84 4.54 -22.26
N ALA A 459 10.00 5.49 -22.69
CA ALA A 459 10.07 6.03 -24.03
C ALA A 459 11.37 6.80 -24.24
N THR A 460 12.09 6.48 -25.32
CA THR A 460 13.30 7.20 -25.77
C THR A 460 12.99 8.14 -26.93
N SER A 461 11.89 7.90 -27.62
CA SER A 461 11.36 8.73 -28.69
C SER A 461 9.83 8.80 -28.61
N PRO A 462 9.19 9.78 -29.26
CA PRO A 462 7.72 9.84 -29.33
C PRO A 462 7.09 8.61 -30.00
N GLU A 463 7.81 7.97 -30.90
CA GLU A 463 7.37 6.76 -31.61
C GLU A 463 7.32 5.54 -30.68
N ASP A 464 8.27 5.42 -29.74
CA ASP A 464 8.32 4.36 -28.76
C ASP A 464 7.35 4.53 -27.59
N ALA A 465 6.70 5.70 -27.48
CA ALA A 465 5.89 6.05 -26.30
C ALA A 465 4.71 5.08 -26.07
N VAL A 466 4.09 4.57 -27.13
CA VAL A 466 2.95 3.66 -27.05
C VAL A 466 3.39 2.30 -26.51
N GLU A 467 4.50 1.75 -27.04
CA GLU A 467 5.07 0.47 -26.61
C GLU A 467 5.56 0.57 -25.15
N ALA A 468 6.28 1.63 -24.83
CA ALA A 468 6.78 1.90 -23.48
C ALA A 468 5.64 2.00 -22.45
N ASN A 469 4.56 2.73 -22.79
CA ASN A 469 3.40 2.82 -21.92
C ASN A 469 2.71 1.47 -21.74
N SER A 470 2.67 0.61 -22.76
CA SER A 470 2.07 -0.71 -22.67
C SER A 470 2.85 -1.61 -21.70
N ILE A 471 4.20 -1.58 -21.76
CA ILE A 471 5.07 -2.35 -20.84
C ILE A 471 4.86 -1.87 -19.40
N ARG A 472 4.86 -0.56 -19.16
CA ARG A 472 4.64 0.01 -17.81
C ARG A 472 3.24 -0.27 -17.30
N GLN A 473 2.22 -0.18 -18.15
CA GLN A 473 0.85 -0.49 -17.79
C GLN A 473 0.70 -1.98 -17.42
N HIS A 474 1.40 -2.87 -18.13
CA HIS A 474 1.42 -4.29 -17.78
C HIS A 474 2.00 -4.52 -16.39
N LEU A 475 3.15 -3.90 -16.07
CA LEU A 475 3.76 -3.98 -14.73
C LEU A 475 2.80 -3.48 -13.64
N VAL A 476 2.17 -2.33 -13.84
CA VAL A 476 1.19 -1.77 -12.90
C VAL A 476 -0.03 -2.69 -12.75
N ASN A 477 -0.52 -3.27 -13.85
CA ASN A 477 -1.65 -4.18 -13.79
C ASN A 477 -1.32 -5.46 -13.00
N GLN A 478 -0.11 -6.03 -13.17
CA GLN A 478 0.33 -7.17 -12.34
C GLN A 478 0.36 -6.81 -10.86
N TRP A 479 0.89 -5.64 -10.53
CA TRP A 479 0.93 -5.11 -9.19
C TRP A 479 -0.46 -4.95 -8.57
N LEU A 480 -1.38 -4.30 -9.27
CA LEU A 480 -2.75 -4.08 -8.81
C LEU A 480 -3.56 -5.37 -8.71
N ASN A 481 -3.33 -6.34 -9.61
CA ASN A 481 -3.95 -7.66 -9.52
C ASN A 481 -3.51 -8.43 -8.27
N GLY A 482 -2.23 -8.30 -7.87
CA GLY A 482 -1.77 -8.82 -6.59
C GLY A 482 -2.48 -8.16 -5.41
N PHE A 483 -2.61 -6.82 -5.44
CA PHE A 483 -3.34 -6.10 -4.40
C PHE A 483 -4.84 -6.40 -4.37
N LYS A 484 -5.44 -6.76 -5.50
CA LYS A 484 -6.81 -7.30 -5.52
C LYS A 484 -6.93 -8.55 -4.64
N GLN A 485 -5.98 -9.48 -4.74
CA GLN A 485 -5.96 -10.69 -3.91
C GLN A 485 -5.71 -10.36 -2.42
N ILE A 486 -4.80 -9.43 -2.13
CA ILE A 486 -4.53 -8.96 -0.77
C ILE A 486 -5.79 -8.37 -0.14
N LEU A 487 -6.56 -7.57 -0.88
CA LEU A 487 -7.80 -6.97 -0.38
C LEU A 487 -8.88 -8.03 -0.10
N ASN A 488 -8.96 -9.08 -0.90
CA ASN A 488 -9.85 -10.20 -0.60
C ASN A 488 -9.50 -10.83 0.77
N ARG A 489 -8.21 -11.03 1.05
CA ARG A 489 -7.77 -11.57 2.34
C ARG A 489 -7.99 -10.60 3.49
N VAL A 490 -7.77 -9.30 3.27
CA VAL A 490 -8.09 -8.27 4.26
C VAL A 490 -9.59 -8.25 4.59
N TRP A 491 -10.44 -8.43 3.59
CA TRP A 491 -11.88 -8.55 3.77
C TRP A 491 -12.26 -9.77 4.61
N CYS A 492 -11.70 -10.94 4.31
CA CYS A 492 -11.89 -12.15 5.11
C CYS A 492 -11.45 -11.96 6.57
N LEU A 493 -10.29 -11.31 6.80
CA LEU A 493 -9.82 -10.99 8.15
C LEU A 493 -10.76 -10.03 8.90
N ASP A 494 -11.27 -8.99 8.24
CA ASP A 494 -12.22 -8.07 8.86
C ASP A 494 -13.53 -8.77 9.22
N ARG A 495 -14.01 -9.70 8.40
CA ARG A 495 -15.20 -10.50 8.72
C ARG A 495 -14.99 -11.44 9.91
N THR A 496 -13.84 -12.11 9.97
CA THR A 496 -13.57 -13.09 11.03
C THR A 496 -13.29 -12.42 12.37
N TYR A 497 -12.47 -11.35 12.39
CA TYR A 497 -11.95 -10.75 13.63
C TYR A 497 -12.46 -9.34 13.91
N GLY A 498 -13.12 -8.67 12.97
CA GLY A 498 -13.54 -7.28 13.07
C GLY A 498 -14.76 -7.04 13.96
N GLY A 499 -15.48 -8.09 14.33
CA GLY A 499 -16.74 -8.01 15.09
C GLY A 499 -17.95 -7.72 14.18
N PRO A 500 -19.18 -7.85 14.71
CA PRO A 500 -20.41 -7.80 13.91
C PRO A 500 -20.68 -6.45 13.27
N GLN A 501 -20.13 -5.37 13.86
CA GLN A 501 -20.36 -4.01 13.41
C GLN A 501 -19.06 -3.22 13.41
N ILE A 502 -18.77 -2.56 12.27
CA ILE A 502 -17.63 -1.65 12.17
C ILE A 502 -18.13 -0.25 11.84
N TRP A 503 -17.73 0.71 12.69
CA TRP A 503 -17.87 2.12 12.43
C TRP A 503 -16.67 2.63 11.64
N PHE A 504 -16.92 3.31 10.52
CA PHE A 504 -15.86 3.90 9.71
C PHE A 504 -16.27 5.28 9.19
N ARG A 505 -15.28 6.11 8.91
CA ARG A 505 -15.49 7.41 8.32
C ARG A 505 -15.51 7.29 6.80
N VAL A 506 -16.60 7.70 6.17
CA VAL A 506 -16.68 7.74 4.71
C VAL A 506 -15.67 8.75 4.19
N THR A 507 -14.89 8.34 3.19
CA THR A 507 -13.87 9.18 2.58
C THR A 507 -14.52 10.42 1.98
N ASN A 508 -14.01 11.61 2.28
CA ASN A 508 -14.54 12.92 1.87
C ASN A 508 -15.89 13.34 2.48
N ASN A 509 -16.35 12.68 3.53
CA ASN A 509 -17.54 13.11 4.25
C ASN A 509 -17.25 13.19 5.76
N GLU A 510 -17.84 14.14 6.48
CA GLU A 510 -17.73 14.22 7.95
C GLU A 510 -18.59 13.17 8.65
N GLN A 511 -19.54 12.58 7.92
CA GLN A 511 -20.44 11.57 8.45
C GLN A 511 -19.75 10.20 8.52
N GLY A 512 -19.92 9.52 9.66
CA GLY A 512 -19.54 8.12 9.83
C GLY A 512 -20.62 7.21 9.23
N ALA A 513 -20.21 6.09 8.66
CA ALA A 513 -21.09 5.02 8.25
C ALA A 513 -20.86 3.79 9.14
N GLN A 514 -21.90 2.98 9.28
CA GLN A 514 -21.84 1.72 10.01
C GLN A 514 -22.05 0.57 9.02
N LEU A 515 -21.14 -0.38 9.04
CA LEU A 515 -21.23 -1.60 8.24
C LEU A 515 -21.55 -2.77 9.16
N MET A 516 -22.63 -3.49 8.86
CA MET A 516 -23.01 -4.74 9.50
C MET A 516 -22.36 -5.87 8.72
N LEU A 517 -21.31 -6.49 9.28
CA LEU A 517 -20.56 -7.55 8.59
C LEU A 517 -21.39 -8.82 8.40
N ASP A 518 -22.26 -9.12 9.34
CA ASP A 518 -23.14 -10.31 9.28
C ASP A 518 -24.19 -10.24 8.15
N GLU A 519 -24.54 -9.04 7.71
CA GLU A 519 -25.52 -8.80 6.62
C GLU A 519 -24.87 -8.66 5.24
N THR A 520 -23.53 -8.67 5.18
CA THR A 520 -22.79 -8.53 3.92
C THR A 520 -22.40 -9.88 3.34
N ALA A 521 -22.28 -9.94 2.01
CA ALA A 521 -21.83 -11.16 1.33
C ALA A 521 -20.41 -11.57 1.77
N GLU A 522 -20.14 -12.86 1.68
CA GLU A 522 -18.82 -13.40 2.00
C GLU A 522 -17.78 -13.02 0.97
N VAL A 523 -18.17 -13.02 -0.29
CA VAL A 523 -17.28 -12.82 -1.43
C VAL A 523 -17.74 -11.65 -2.27
N TYR A 524 -16.83 -10.74 -2.57
CA TYR A 524 -16.99 -9.65 -3.53
C TYR A 524 -15.90 -9.73 -4.59
N ASP A 525 -16.22 -9.35 -5.81
CA ASP A 525 -15.22 -9.10 -6.84
C ASP A 525 -14.65 -7.69 -6.67
N PHE A 526 -13.41 -7.58 -6.18
CA PHE A 526 -12.73 -6.30 -6.07
C PHE A 526 -12.07 -5.92 -7.39
N ASN A 527 -12.39 -4.76 -7.90
CA ASN A 527 -11.77 -4.19 -9.07
C ASN A 527 -10.93 -2.98 -8.67
N ILE A 528 -9.64 -3.07 -8.96
CA ILE A 528 -8.70 -1.98 -8.73
C ILE A 528 -8.29 -1.47 -10.11
N THR A 529 -8.58 -0.22 -10.40
CA THR A 529 -8.22 0.40 -11.67
C THR A 529 -7.35 1.62 -11.43
N TRP A 530 -6.30 1.74 -12.22
CA TRP A 530 -5.45 2.90 -12.27
C TRP A 530 -5.19 3.28 -13.73
N ASN A 531 -5.14 4.55 -14.03
CA ASN A 531 -4.89 5.04 -15.38
C ASN A 531 -3.77 6.07 -15.34
N SER A 532 -2.64 5.74 -15.96
CA SER A 532 -1.48 6.62 -16.07
C SER A 532 -1.79 7.95 -16.76
N MET A 533 -2.81 7.97 -17.59
CA MET A 533 -3.25 9.20 -18.24
C MET A 533 -3.92 10.22 -17.30
N ASN A 534 -4.28 9.79 -16.07
CA ASN A 534 -4.82 10.70 -15.06
C ASN A 534 -3.72 11.46 -14.29
N GLN A 535 -2.46 11.19 -14.55
CA GLN A 535 -1.33 11.94 -13.95
C GLN A 535 -1.12 13.31 -14.60
N ASP A 536 -1.54 13.48 -15.82
CA ASP A 536 -1.49 14.76 -16.51
C ASP A 536 -2.82 15.51 -16.28
N GLU A 537 -2.85 16.40 -15.31
CA GLU A 537 -4.03 17.23 -15.00
C GLU A 537 -4.58 17.91 -16.24
N GLU A 538 -3.69 18.38 -17.13
CA GLU A 538 -4.09 18.92 -18.42
C GLU A 538 -4.82 17.92 -19.32
N LYS A 539 -4.35 16.65 -19.36
CA LYS A 539 -5.01 15.62 -20.17
C LYS A 539 -6.34 15.18 -19.59
N VAL A 540 -6.46 15.15 -18.25
CA VAL A 540 -7.74 14.90 -17.60
C VAL A 540 -8.74 16.00 -17.90
N LEU A 541 -8.32 17.25 -17.79
CA LEU A 541 -9.15 18.40 -18.12
C LEU A 541 -9.54 18.42 -19.61
N GLN A 542 -8.63 18.08 -20.52
CA GLN A 542 -8.93 17.95 -21.95
C GLN A 542 -9.94 16.83 -22.24
N LYS A 543 -9.84 15.68 -21.56
CA LYS A 543 -10.84 14.59 -21.66
C LYS A 543 -12.19 15.02 -21.13
N LEU A 544 -12.22 15.66 -19.96
CA LEU A 544 -13.45 16.18 -19.37
C LEU A 544 -14.07 17.27 -20.28
N ASP A 545 -13.28 18.18 -20.86
CA ASP A 545 -13.77 19.15 -21.86
C ASP A 545 -14.37 18.45 -23.10
N THR A 546 -13.71 17.38 -23.58
CA THR A 546 -14.25 16.59 -24.70
C THR A 546 -15.55 15.88 -24.31
N VAL A 547 -15.64 15.29 -23.12
CA VAL A 547 -16.86 14.67 -22.60
C VAL A 547 -17.97 15.71 -22.44
N GLY A 548 -17.65 16.88 -21.89
CA GLY A 548 -18.59 18.00 -21.76
C GLY A 548 -19.16 18.46 -23.12
N LYS A 549 -18.31 18.57 -24.14
CA LYS A 549 -18.72 18.87 -25.51
C LYS A 549 -19.64 17.80 -26.11
N LEU A 550 -19.29 16.51 -25.91
CA LEU A 550 -20.11 15.40 -26.37
C LEU A 550 -21.45 15.36 -25.64
N MET A 551 -21.47 15.55 -24.32
CA MET A 551 -22.71 15.62 -23.53
C MET A 551 -23.62 16.74 -24.05
N SER A 552 -23.05 17.93 -24.28
CA SER A 552 -23.83 19.08 -24.79
C SER A 552 -24.37 18.90 -26.21
N GLN A 553 -23.64 18.17 -27.10
CA GLN A 553 -24.05 17.91 -28.45
C GLN A 553 -25.10 16.82 -28.61
N TYR A 554 -24.98 15.75 -27.81
CA TYR A 554 -25.77 14.52 -28.02
C TYR A 554 -26.86 14.30 -26.99
N ASP A 555 -26.86 15.03 -25.86
CA ASP A 555 -27.93 14.93 -24.86
C ASP A 555 -29.18 15.70 -25.27
N ARG A 556 -29.91 15.13 -26.22
CA ARG A 556 -31.19 15.71 -26.69
C ARG A 556 -32.36 15.50 -25.73
N GLN A 557 -32.22 14.59 -24.79
CA GLN A 557 -33.28 14.20 -23.86
C GLN A 557 -33.07 14.68 -22.42
N GLY A 558 -31.95 15.37 -22.14
CA GLY A 558 -31.59 15.84 -20.79
C GLY A 558 -31.29 14.72 -19.79
N GLN A 559 -30.77 13.58 -20.27
CA GLN A 559 -30.43 12.44 -19.46
C GLN A 559 -29.00 12.54 -18.85
N ALA A 560 -28.19 13.47 -19.33
CA ALA A 560 -26.82 13.64 -18.86
C ALA A 560 -26.80 14.23 -17.43
N ARG A 561 -26.04 13.59 -16.55
CA ARG A 561 -25.88 14.01 -15.17
C ARG A 561 -24.77 15.06 -15.06
N TYR A 562 -25.12 16.31 -15.32
CA TYR A 562 -24.19 17.45 -15.28
C TYR A 562 -23.66 17.74 -13.87
N ASP A 563 -24.38 17.38 -12.82
CA ASP A 563 -23.95 17.44 -11.44
C ASP A 563 -22.70 16.59 -11.18
N ILE A 564 -22.71 15.33 -11.65
CA ILE A 564 -21.56 14.43 -11.56
C ILE A 564 -20.41 14.94 -12.43
N TYR A 565 -20.70 15.43 -13.62
CA TYR A 565 -19.68 15.99 -14.51
C TYR A 565 -18.98 17.19 -13.86
N LEU A 566 -19.73 18.16 -13.32
CA LEU A 566 -19.18 19.34 -12.66
C LEU A 566 -18.30 18.94 -11.46
N ARG A 567 -18.76 17.99 -10.67
CA ARG A 567 -17.99 17.45 -9.54
C ARG A 567 -16.66 16.86 -10.01
N LYS A 568 -16.68 16.07 -11.09
CA LYS A 568 -15.46 15.48 -11.65
C LYS A 568 -14.50 16.51 -12.22
N VAL A 569 -14.99 17.58 -12.81
CA VAL A 569 -14.14 18.69 -13.28
C VAL A 569 -13.49 19.41 -12.11
N LEU A 570 -14.23 19.69 -11.02
CA LEU A 570 -13.68 20.33 -9.84
C LEU A 570 -12.72 19.43 -9.07
N GLU A 571 -13.01 18.13 -8.96
CA GLU A 571 -12.11 17.13 -8.37
C GLU A 571 -10.79 17.01 -9.17
N ALA A 572 -10.84 17.23 -10.49
CA ALA A 572 -9.65 17.21 -11.35
C ALA A 572 -8.79 18.48 -11.23
N ILE A 573 -9.39 19.61 -10.82
CA ILE A 573 -8.66 20.88 -10.60
C ILE A 573 -8.07 20.91 -9.18
N ASP A 574 -8.89 20.68 -8.17
CA ASP A 574 -8.46 20.59 -6.76
C ASP A 574 -9.47 19.75 -5.95
N PRO A 575 -9.10 18.54 -5.51
CA PRO A 575 -9.98 17.67 -4.72
C PRO A 575 -10.46 18.29 -3.40
N ASN A 576 -9.62 19.12 -2.76
CA ASN A 576 -9.97 19.75 -1.48
C ASN A 576 -10.96 20.90 -1.70
N LEU A 577 -10.79 21.63 -2.79
CA LEU A 577 -11.67 22.72 -3.17
C LEU A 577 -13.05 22.19 -3.63
N ALA A 578 -13.08 21.06 -4.32
CA ALA A 578 -14.30 20.42 -4.76
C ALA A 578 -15.21 20.06 -3.58
N GLY A 579 -14.64 19.51 -2.49
CA GLY A 579 -15.38 19.19 -1.27
C GLY A 579 -15.96 20.41 -0.53
N GLN A 580 -15.33 21.59 -0.69
CA GLN A 580 -15.81 22.84 -0.07
C GLN A 580 -16.83 23.58 -0.94
N LEU A 581 -16.71 23.46 -2.26
CA LEU A 581 -17.57 24.18 -3.21
C LEU A 581 -18.88 23.46 -3.52
N ILE A 582 -18.88 22.12 -3.42
CA ILE A 582 -20.08 21.32 -3.69
C ILE A 582 -20.54 20.70 -2.39
N ALA A 583 -21.67 21.19 -1.85
CA ALA A 583 -22.32 20.58 -0.71
C ALA A 583 -22.73 19.12 -1.02
N PRO A 584 -22.76 18.21 -0.03
CA PRO A 584 -23.31 16.87 -0.21
C PRO A 584 -24.69 16.93 -0.83
N ALA A 585 -25.00 16.03 -1.76
CA ALA A 585 -26.28 16.08 -2.50
C ALA A 585 -27.50 16.08 -1.58
N GLU A 586 -27.40 15.41 -0.42
CA GLU A 586 -28.46 15.36 0.59
C GLU A 586 -28.67 16.71 1.29
N GLU A 587 -27.58 17.39 1.71
CA GLU A 587 -27.67 18.70 2.33
C GLU A 587 -28.17 19.77 1.35
N ALA A 588 -27.73 19.72 0.11
CA ALA A 588 -28.19 20.64 -0.93
C ALA A 588 -29.68 20.44 -1.23
N THR A 589 -30.14 19.17 -1.32
CA THR A 589 -31.56 18.86 -1.53
C THR A 589 -32.43 19.25 -0.32
N ASP A 590 -31.98 18.96 0.89
CA ASP A 590 -32.72 19.34 2.12
C ASP A 590 -32.86 20.85 2.29
N LYS A 591 -31.79 21.58 1.96
CA LYS A 591 -31.78 23.04 1.96
C LYS A 591 -32.78 23.60 0.94
N GLU A 592 -32.76 23.12 -0.29
CA GLU A 592 -33.66 23.53 -1.35
C GLU A 592 -35.12 23.20 -1.03
N ILE A 593 -35.38 22.01 -0.45
CA ILE A 593 -36.73 21.62 0.00
C ILE A 593 -37.23 22.57 1.07
N LYS A 594 -36.41 22.87 2.11
CA LYS A 594 -36.77 23.80 3.20
C LYS A 594 -37.02 25.21 2.68
N GLU A 595 -36.16 25.73 1.81
CA GLU A 595 -36.33 27.07 1.21
C GLU A 595 -37.58 27.14 0.35
N THR A 596 -37.82 26.11 -0.48
CA THR A 596 -39.03 26.05 -1.32
C THR A 596 -40.30 25.97 -0.49
N SER A 597 -40.29 25.15 0.56
CA SER A 597 -41.44 25.06 1.49
C SER A 597 -41.72 26.38 2.23
N ALA A 598 -40.66 27.12 2.61
CA ALA A 598 -40.75 28.44 3.18
C ALA A 598 -41.33 29.48 2.19
N ASP A 599 -40.92 29.42 0.92
CA ASP A 599 -41.42 30.30 -0.13
C ASP A 599 -42.92 30.01 -0.44
N ILE A 600 -43.30 28.74 -0.50
CA ILE A 600 -44.70 28.31 -0.64
C ILE A 600 -45.53 28.81 0.55
N ALA A 601 -45.03 28.70 1.76
CA ALA A 601 -45.72 29.20 2.96
C ALA A 601 -45.92 30.72 2.92
N LYS A 602 -44.96 31.50 2.42
CA LYS A 602 -45.10 32.94 2.19
C LYS A 602 -46.14 33.27 1.12
N ILE A 603 -46.18 32.51 0.03
CA ILE A 603 -47.20 32.66 -1.02
C ILE A 603 -48.60 32.37 -0.42
N PHE A 604 -48.68 31.36 0.44
CA PHE A 604 -49.91 31.02 1.17
C PHE A 604 -50.37 32.13 2.12
N SER A 605 -49.44 32.84 2.74
CA SER A 605 -49.74 33.99 3.60
C SER A 605 -50.09 35.28 2.84
N GLY A 606 -50.12 35.23 1.51
CA GLY A 606 -50.51 36.38 0.67
C GLY A 606 -49.34 37.23 0.21
N GLN A 607 -48.10 36.87 0.50
CA GLN A 607 -46.91 37.60 0.04
C GLN A 607 -46.57 37.27 -1.39
N VAL A 608 -46.00 38.24 -2.15
CA VAL A 608 -45.46 38.01 -3.45
C VAL A 608 -44.00 37.57 -3.28
N VAL A 609 -43.69 36.35 -3.67
CA VAL A 609 -42.35 35.78 -3.63
C VAL A 609 -41.84 35.64 -5.06
N ASN A 610 -40.66 36.21 -5.36
CA ASN A 610 -39.98 35.98 -6.61
C ASN A 610 -39.01 34.84 -6.48
N ALA A 611 -38.91 33.96 -7.49
CA ALA A 611 -37.94 32.89 -7.52
C ALA A 611 -36.51 33.45 -7.49
N PRO A 612 -35.60 32.88 -6.69
CA PRO A 612 -34.19 33.30 -6.65
C PRO A 612 -33.55 33.15 -8.00
N GLN A 613 -32.81 34.17 -8.46
CA GLN A 613 -32.30 34.25 -9.87
C GLN A 613 -31.01 33.43 -10.12
N GLN A 614 -30.29 32.96 -9.11
CA GLN A 614 -29.03 32.22 -9.27
C GLN A 614 -28.82 31.23 -8.13
N GLY A 615 -28.09 30.15 -8.43
CA GLY A 615 -27.62 29.17 -7.42
C GLY A 615 -28.68 28.24 -6.84
N VAL A 616 -29.79 28.01 -7.54
CA VAL A 616 -30.91 27.18 -7.09
C VAL A 616 -31.18 26.04 -8.06
N ASN A 617 -31.59 24.91 -7.51
CA ASN A 617 -32.03 23.76 -8.30
C ASN A 617 -33.52 23.93 -8.68
N SER A 618 -33.76 24.62 -9.82
CA SER A 618 -35.10 24.91 -10.33
C SER A 618 -35.95 23.65 -10.55
N GLN A 619 -35.34 22.55 -10.97
CA GLN A 619 -36.02 21.28 -11.19
C GLN A 619 -36.54 20.65 -9.89
N LEU A 620 -35.71 20.65 -8.83
CA LEU A 620 -36.12 20.15 -7.53
C LEU A 620 -37.23 21.03 -6.92
N ARG A 621 -37.11 22.37 -7.05
CA ARG A 621 -38.15 23.30 -6.58
C ARG A 621 -39.48 23.10 -7.30
N LEU A 622 -39.45 22.81 -8.59
CA LEU A 622 -40.66 22.46 -9.34
C LEU A 622 -41.27 21.14 -8.87
N GLN A 623 -40.44 20.13 -8.58
CA GLN A 623 -40.93 18.87 -8.01
C GLN A 623 -41.58 19.06 -6.64
N VAL A 624 -40.97 19.82 -5.75
CA VAL A 624 -41.54 20.13 -4.43
C VAL A 624 -42.84 20.88 -4.59
N LEU A 625 -42.93 21.85 -5.51
CA LEU A 625 -44.15 22.56 -5.81
C LEU A 625 -45.27 21.64 -6.34
N GLN A 626 -44.94 20.71 -7.25
CA GLN A 626 -45.87 19.70 -7.75
C GLN A 626 -46.36 18.78 -6.65
N GLN A 627 -45.45 18.34 -5.79
CA GLN A 627 -45.80 17.51 -4.62
C GLN A 627 -46.73 18.23 -3.67
N TYR A 628 -46.52 19.52 -3.45
CA TYR A 628 -47.37 20.35 -2.65
C TYR A 628 -48.77 20.52 -3.26
N LEU A 629 -48.89 20.68 -4.58
CA LEU A 629 -50.15 20.74 -5.29
C LEU A 629 -50.93 19.41 -5.27
N GLN A 630 -50.24 18.28 -5.18
CA GLN A 630 -50.83 16.95 -5.03
C GLN A 630 -51.29 16.63 -3.60
N GLY A 631 -50.89 17.46 -2.64
CA GLY A 631 -51.21 17.34 -1.24
C GLY A 631 -50.09 16.73 -0.41
N THR A 632 -49.76 17.38 0.69
CA THR A 632 -48.84 16.90 1.72
C THR A 632 -49.64 16.47 2.96
N PRO A 633 -49.04 15.66 3.87
CA PRO A 633 -49.68 15.27 5.12
C PRO A 633 -50.17 16.45 5.96
N GLU A 634 -49.54 17.62 5.80
CA GLU A 634 -49.86 18.86 6.54
C GLU A 634 -50.91 19.72 5.85
N VAL A 635 -51.02 19.66 4.52
CA VAL A 635 -51.99 20.43 3.74
C VAL A 635 -52.65 19.50 2.69
N PRO A 636 -53.90 19.10 2.87
CA PRO A 636 -54.64 18.26 1.94
C PRO A 636 -54.79 18.91 0.55
N ALA A 637 -54.73 18.12 -0.52
CA ALA A 637 -54.88 18.59 -1.90
C ALA A 637 -56.20 19.36 -2.13
N THR A 638 -57.27 19.01 -1.41
CA THR A 638 -58.58 19.68 -1.45
C THR A 638 -58.51 21.11 -0.97
N ASP A 639 -57.71 21.41 0.05
CA ASP A 639 -57.59 22.77 0.61
C ASP A 639 -56.80 23.69 -0.33
N VAL A 640 -55.80 23.15 -0.99
CA VAL A 640 -55.03 23.90 -2.00
C VAL A 640 -55.93 24.23 -3.21
N GLN A 641 -56.70 23.24 -3.71
CA GLN A 641 -57.61 23.42 -4.84
C GLN A 641 -58.76 24.38 -4.55
N ASN A 642 -59.38 24.27 -3.38
CA ASN A 642 -60.43 25.19 -2.94
C ASN A 642 -59.90 26.62 -2.87
N ARG A 643 -58.72 26.83 -2.29
CA ARG A 643 -58.11 28.16 -2.19
C ARG A 643 -57.67 28.72 -3.55
N MET A 644 -57.28 27.88 -4.49
CA MET A 644 -57.00 28.30 -5.89
C MET A 644 -58.27 28.75 -6.61
N GLN A 645 -59.45 28.21 -6.24
CA GLN A 645 -60.74 28.63 -6.78
C GLN A 645 -61.33 29.89 -6.12
N GLU A 646 -61.08 30.06 -4.82
CA GLU A 646 -61.60 31.18 -4.03
C GLU A 646 -60.75 32.46 -4.14
N ASP A 647 -59.41 32.33 -4.28
CA ASP A 647 -58.47 33.46 -4.37
C ASP A 647 -57.73 33.47 -5.70
N GLU A 648 -58.24 34.20 -6.66
CA GLU A 648 -57.61 34.40 -8.00
C GLU A 648 -56.20 34.99 -7.92
N ASN A 649 -55.90 35.79 -6.90
CA ASN A 649 -54.58 36.34 -6.66
C ASN A 649 -53.59 35.33 -6.15
N PHE A 650 -54.06 34.34 -5.36
CA PHE A 650 -53.23 33.22 -4.93
C PHE A 650 -52.82 32.35 -6.12
N ALA A 651 -53.79 32.01 -6.98
CA ALA A 651 -53.52 31.23 -8.19
C ALA A 651 -52.49 31.95 -9.12
N LYS A 652 -52.64 33.27 -9.29
CA LYS A 652 -51.72 34.09 -10.10
C LYS A 652 -50.32 34.14 -9.50
N ARG A 653 -50.15 34.30 -8.19
CA ARG A 653 -48.86 34.30 -7.48
C ARG A 653 -48.14 32.99 -7.66
N LEU A 654 -48.84 31.89 -7.49
CA LEU A 654 -48.29 30.52 -7.61
C LEU A 654 -47.87 30.21 -9.07
N GLN A 655 -48.72 30.60 -10.05
CA GLN A 655 -48.37 30.49 -11.46
C GLN A 655 -47.17 31.36 -11.84
N THR A 656 -47.06 32.56 -11.29
CA THR A 656 -45.92 33.46 -11.56
C THR A 656 -44.63 32.86 -11.02
N TYR A 657 -44.67 32.30 -9.79
CA TYR A 657 -43.50 31.63 -9.18
C TYR A 657 -43.10 30.39 -9.99
N ALA A 658 -44.03 29.53 -10.39
CA ALA A 658 -43.77 28.34 -11.21
C ALA A 658 -43.19 28.74 -12.59
N GLY A 659 -43.79 29.76 -13.26
CA GLY A 659 -43.31 30.24 -14.54
C GLY A 659 -41.90 30.86 -14.48
N GLN A 660 -41.53 31.49 -13.37
CA GLN A 660 -40.17 31.99 -13.15
C GLN A 660 -39.17 30.83 -12.98
N LEU A 661 -39.53 29.76 -12.27
CA LEU A 661 -38.71 28.59 -12.14
C LEU A 661 -38.52 27.86 -13.47
N GLU A 662 -39.58 27.71 -14.28
CA GLU A 662 -39.50 27.14 -15.62
C GLU A 662 -38.60 27.95 -16.58
N GLN A 663 -38.74 29.29 -16.55
CA GLN A 663 -37.87 30.16 -17.32
C GLN A 663 -36.40 30.04 -16.93
N MET A 664 -36.14 29.91 -15.63
CA MET A 664 -34.78 29.74 -15.14
C MET A 664 -34.21 28.38 -15.53
N GLU A 665 -35.00 27.32 -15.51
CA GLU A 665 -34.56 26.00 -15.98
C GLU A 665 -34.11 26.07 -17.44
N VAL A 666 -34.91 26.69 -18.30
CA VAL A 666 -34.60 26.91 -19.71
C VAL A 666 -33.36 27.81 -19.88
N GLN A 667 -33.23 28.87 -19.10
CA GLN A 667 -32.06 29.76 -19.14
C GLN A 667 -30.78 29.08 -18.65
N ASN A 668 -30.85 28.31 -17.57
CA ASN A 668 -29.73 27.56 -17.04
C ASN A 668 -29.27 26.49 -18.04
N ARG A 669 -30.19 25.81 -18.67
CA ARG A 669 -29.92 24.84 -19.73
C ARG A 669 -29.26 25.48 -20.93
N ASN A 670 -29.74 26.66 -21.37
CA ASN A 670 -29.17 27.41 -22.49
C ASN A 670 -27.80 28.04 -22.14
N LYS A 671 -27.59 28.50 -20.91
CA LYS A 671 -26.28 29.01 -20.45
C LYS A 671 -25.22 27.89 -20.39
N LEU A 672 -25.58 26.72 -19.91
CA LEU A 672 -24.69 25.56 -19.87
C LEU A 672 -24.26 25.15 -21.32
N ILE A 673 -25.20 25.13 -22.24
CA ILE A 673 -24.95 24.83 -23.65
C ILE A 673 -24.07 25.94 -24.31
N GLY A 674 -24.31 27.20 -23.97
CA GLY A 674 -23.55 28.34 -24.53
C GLY A 674 -22.12 28.45 -24.00
N GLN A 675 -21.90 28.14 -22.72
CA GLN A 675 -20.56 28.17 -22.09
C GLN A 675 -19.68 26.99 -22.50
N LEU A 676 -20.24 25.84 -22.75
CA LEU A 676 -19.51 24.68 -23.27
C LEU A 676 -19.15 24.83 -24.76
N GLY A 677 -19.77 25.76 -25.49
CA GLY A 677 -19.50 26.07 -26.89
C GLY A 677 -18.39 27.12 -27.15
N THR A 678 -17.98 27.85 -26.13
CA THR A 678 -16.90 28.86 -26.23
C THR A 678 -15.65 28.42 -25.52
N ALA A 679 -14.84 27.59 -26.20
CA ALA A 679 -13.45 27.40 -25.78
C ALA A 679 -12.68 28.72 -25.98
N PRO A 680 -11.78 29.12 -25.05
CA PRO A 680 -10.84 30.21 -25.31
C PRO A 680 -9.83 29.76 -26.38
N GLY A 681 -10.18 29.93 -27.62
CA GLY A 681 -9.25 29.88 -28.76
C GLY A 681 -8.46 31.16 -28.81
N ASN A 682 -7.15 31.04 -28.78
CA ASN A 682 -6.07 32.00 -28.96
C ASN A 682 -5.31 32.43 -27.70
N VAL A 683 -4.36 31.61 -27.38
CA VAL A 683 -3.08 32.08 -26.84
C VAL A 683 -2.29 32.63 -28.04
N PRO A 684 -1.84 33.89 -28.03
CA PRO A 684 -1.05 34.45 -29.12
C PRO A 684 0.27 33.67 -29.21
N GLY A 685 0.53 33.10 -30.38
CA GLY A 685 1.78 32.43 -30.69
C GLY A 685 2.96 33.37 -30.48
N THR A 686 3.87 32.97 -29.62
CA THR A 686 5.25 33.44 -29.63
C THR A 686 5.91 32.92 -30.89
N SER A 687 6.04 33.77 -31.88
CA SER A 687 6.93 33.59 -33.03
C SER A 687 8.35 33.45 -32.54
N VAL A 688 8.93 32.26 -32.60
CA VAL A 688 10.39 32.12 -32.61
C VAL A 688 10.84 32.27 -34.02
N ALA A 689 11.50 33.39 -34.30
CA ALA A 689 12.22 33.65 -35.53
C ALA A 689 13.62 32.98 -35.43
N ALA A 690 13.98 32.29 -36.51
CA ALA A 690 15.29 31.86 -37.02
C ALA A 690 16.20 31.08 -36.03
#